data_b43a2177208392adb0a9e578c6a4e4c3
#
_entry.id   b43a2177208392adb0a9e578c6a4e4c3
#
_cell.length_a   1.000
_cell.length_b   1.000
_cell.length_c   1.000
_cell.angle_alpha   90.00
_cell.angle_beta   90.00
_cell.angle_gamma   90.00
#
_symmetry.space_group_name_H-M   'P 1'
#
loop_
_entity.id
_entity.type
_entity.pdbx_description
1 polymer ?
#
loop_
_entity_poly.entity_id
_entity_poly.type
_entity_poly.pdbx_seq_one_letter_code
_entity_poly.pdbx_strand_id
1 'polypeptide(L)'
;MTSLWQDLRYAAQMLVKHPAFTAIAVLTIALGVGANTALFSVVDAVLLKKLPVKEPDRLVLLKATWNIEKFGVGGFNGTNRIDRSTGLTTGTSFPIQTLTRLRQEPGVLSDVFAFSPLELNFNAGGHAEVVSAQVVSGNYYSALGVPAIAGRTITDADDNAAATPVAVLSHRFWTNRFGNDPSVIGKQVNINNVAFTIAGVTPAGFDGASNVGSAQDVSIPIAWEPQVLGEESNMNGAGYWWLRVMGRLQPGATMEQAAAALAGPFQQSVLEHRAGRQARTETPLHTVDPKDLPRLGVVSGSQGEMDTRVGFSQPLELLVGVVGLVLLIACANVANLLLVRGSSRRREIAVRLALGASRWRLVRQLLTESVLLAAVGGALGILFAVWIKNGLLVVTEWAGREMSALEPKLDLRVLGFTLGLSFLTGLIFGILPALRATDLDLTPALKDAGRSSTAIGRSWLSRGLVVVQVSVSVLLLIGAGLLIRTLRNLQHVDIGFNAQNLLLFDVDPSLLGYKDDKLVNLYQHAFGRLEAVPGVESVTFSRNALLSHGSNTSSIYLPHMLGSDGKPLEGEAKVHTVRENFLRTMQIPLLTGRNLTEQDDARAPRVAVVNQAFAKAYFPNESPVGKCFNFALEKPCEIQIVGMARDAKYTSQRDDIPPTVYQSWRQNLERASRAVFEIRTTGDPTALAGPIREAMREVDSNLPLSNIRTQVQQADQTLAIERMFAKLLTLFGLIAQQLAAIGLYGVMAYAVSQRTHEIGIRMALGADRRRVLMMVVREGMALTVVGIVIGLAGAYALMTYLQTLTELLFGVQARDPWTFVTIAVLLGLVALVACLVPARRATKVDPLTALRYE
;
A
#
# COMPACT_ATOMS: atom_id res chain seq x y z
N MET A 1 -5.94 -42.70 -25.02
CA MET A 1 -6.65 -41.41 -25.15
C MET A 1 -8.17 -41.53 -25.03
N THR A 2 -8.78 -42.59 -25.51
CA THR A 2 -10.25 -42.82 -25.49
C THR A 2 -10.87 -42.88 -24.08
N SER A 3 -10.17 -43.36 -23.06
CA SER A 3 -10.69 -43.46 -21.69
C SER A 3 -10.78 -42.14 -20.92
N LEU A 4 -9.84 -41.20 -21.13
CA LEU A 4 -9.87 -39.86 -20.51
C LEU A 4 -11.00 -38.99 -21.08
N TRP A 5 -11.25 -39.06 -22.40
CA TRP A 5 -12.33 -38.33 -23.04
C TRP A 5 -13.73 -38.86 -22.57
N GLN A 6 -13.83 -40.17 -22.34
CA GLN A 6 -15.04 -40.74 -21.75
C GLN A 6 -15.26 -40.30 -20.31
N ASP A 7 -14.20 -40.21 -19.50
CA ASP A 7 -14.25 -39.72 -18.13
C ASP A 7 -14.67 -38.24 -18.09
N LEU A 8 -14.12 -37.39 -18.98
CA LEU A 8 -14.50 -35.97 -19.10
C LEU A 8 -15.97 -35.79 -19.52
N ARG A 9 -16.43 -36.55 -20.53
CA ARG A 9 -17.85 -36.49 -20.98
C ARG A 9 -18.79 -36.91 -19.87
N TYR A 10 -18.43 -37.96 -19.15
CA TYR A 10 -19.20 -38.42 -18.00
C TYR A 10 -19.24 -37.38 -16.87
N ALA A 11 -18.09 -36.80 -16.53
CA ALA A 11 -18.01 -35.76 -15.54
C ALA A 11 -18.89 -34.55 -15.90
N ALA A 12 -18.83 -34.07 -17.17
CA ALA A 12 -19.64 -32.95 -17.63
C ALA A 12 -21.15 -33.25 -17.53
N GLN A 13 -21.58 -34.46 -17.96
CA GLN A 13 -22.97 -34.88 -17.84
C GLN A 13 -23.47 -34.93 -16.39
N MET A 14 -22.59 -35.37 -15.47
CA MET A 14 -22.91 -35.47 -14.05
C MET A 14 -23.03 -34.11 -13.39
N LEU A 15 -22.25 -33.12 -13.85
CA LEU A 15 -22.34 -31.73 -13.37
C LEU A 15 -23.66 -31.09 -13.81
N VAL A 16 -24.11 -31.34 -15.04
CA VAL A 16 -25.37 -30.80 -15.54
C VAL A 16 -26.58 -31.47 -14.87
N LYS A 17 -26.52 -32.77 -14.53
CA LYS A 17 -27.58 -33.48 -13.83
C LYS A 17 -27.84 -33.01 -12.39
N HIS A 18 -26.84 -32.36 -11.73
CA HIS A 18 -26.97 -31.90 -10.35
C HIS A 18 -26.65 -30.40 -10.24
N PRO A 19 -27.49 -29.50 -10.81
CA PRO A 19 -27.16 -28.10 -10.99
C PRO A 19 -26.94 -27.36 -9.67
N ALA A 20 -27.72 -27.65 -8.63
CA ALA A 20 -27.57 -26.99 -7.32
C ALA A 20 -26.23 -27.32 -6.66
N PHE A 21 -25.78 -28.59 -6.69
CA PHE A 21 -24.48 -28.99 -6.18
C PHE A 21 -23.36 -28.32 -6.97
N THR A 22 -23.42 -28.37 -8.29
CA THR A 22 -22.41 -27.80 -9.20
C THR A 22 -22.30 -26.31 -9.00
N ALA A 23 -23.43 -25.58 -8.91
CA ALA A 23 -23.42 -24.14 -8.69
C ALA A 23 -22.73 -23.77 -7.34
N ILE A 24 -23.08 -24.45 -6.24
CA ILE A 24 -22.47 -24.18 -4.92
C ILE A 24 -20.97 -24.50 -4.96
N ALA A 25 -20.56 -25.64 -5.52
CA ALA A 25 -19.15 -26.02 -5.59
C ALA A 25 -18.35 -25.05 -6.48
N VAL A 26 -18.86 -24.71 -7.66
CA VAL A 26 -18.24 -23.79 -8.61
C VAL A 26 -18.13 -22.37 -8.02
N LEU A 27 -19.20 -21.85 -7.39
CA LEU A 27 -19.16 -20.54 -6.74
C LEU A 27 -18.18 -20.51 -5.57
N THR A 28 -18.12 -21.58 -4.78
CA THR A 28 -17.16 -21.71 -3.67
C THR A 28 -15.72 -21.65 -4.17
N ILE A 29 -15.41 -22.41 -5.22
CA ILE A 29 -14.06 -22.41 -5.84
C ILE A 29 -13.79 -21.05 -6.48
N ALA A 30 -14.76 -20.48 -7.21
CA ALA A 30 -14.61 -19.20 -7.88
C ALA A 30 -14.31 -18.06 -6.89
N LEU A 31 -14.97 -18.02 -5.74
CA LEU A 31 -14.69 -17.04 -4.69
C LEU A 31 -13.28 -17.24 -4.08
N GLY A 32 -12.92 -18.48 -3.74
CA GLY A 32 -11.62 -18.79 -3.16
C GLY A 32 -10.46 -18.53 -4.13
N VAL A 33 -10.54 -19.05 -5.36
CA VAL A 33 -9.51 -18.86 -6.39
C VAL A 33 -9.49 -17.41 -6.88
N GLY A 34 -10.66 -16.78 -7.07
CA GLY A 34 -10.76 -15.39 -7.53
C GLY A 34 -10.14 -14.39 -6.56
N ALA A 35 -10.39 -14.55 -5.26
CA ALA A 35 -9.78 -13.74 -4.23
C ALA A 35 -8.24 -13.88 -4.21
N ASN A 36 -7.73 -15.12 -4.32
CA ASN A 36 -6.29 -15.38 -4.41
C ASN A 36 -5.67 -14.80 -5.68
N THR A 37 -6.37 -14.93 -6.82
CA THR A 37 -5.90 -14.37 -8.11
C THR A 37 -5.85 -12.85 -8.08
N ALA A 38 -6.87 -12.19 -7.53
CA ALA A 38 -6.89 -10.74 -7.38
C ALA A 38 -5.74 -10.23 -6.51
N LEU A 39 -5.52 -10.86 -5.35
CA LEU A 39 -4.40 -10.49 -4.48
C LEU A 39 -3.05 -10.81 -5.13
N PHE A 40 -2.91 -11.99 -5.76
CA PHE A 40 -1.67 -12.34 -6.45
C PHE A 40 -1.34 -11.34 -7.57
N SER A 41 -2.33 -10.82 -8.29
CA SER A 41 -2.08 -9.78 -9.30
C SER A 41 -1.52 -8.48 -8.70
N VAL A 42 -1.92 -8.12 -7.48
CA VAL A 42 -1.34 -6.98 -6.75
C VAL A 42 0.07 -7.31 -6.24
N VAL A 43 0.27 -8.49 -5.68
CA VAL A 43 1.59 -8.99 -5.23
C VAL A 43 2.57 -9.06 -6.40
N ASP A 44 2.13 -9.58 -7.55
CA ASP A 44 2.96 -9.62 -8.76
C ASP A 44 3.33 -8.22 -9.21
N ALA A 45 2.36 -7.31 -9.32
CA ALA A 45 2.60 -5.92 -9.74
C ALA A 45 3.56 -5.18 -8.80
N VAL A 46 3.44 -5.37 -7.48
CA VAL A 46 4.24 -4.63 -6.47
C VAL A 46 5.54 -5.33 -6.14
N LEU A 47 5.56 -6.66 -5.95
CA LEU A 47 6.71 -7.39 -5.40
C LEU A 47 7.49 -8.23 -6.41
N LEU A 48 6.88 -8.70 -7.49
CA LEU A 48 7.49 -9.70 -8.37
C LEU A 48 7.83 -9.17 -9.78
N LYS A 49 7.10 -8.18 -10.27
CA LYS A 49 7.27 -7.65 -11.62
C LYS A 49 8.63 -6.98 -11.76
N LYS A 50 9.40 -7.42 -12.74
CA LYS A 50 10.69 -6.83 -13.10
C LYS A 50 10.48 -5.65 -14.04
N LEU A 51 11.46 -4.74 -14.06
CA LEU A 51 11.50 -3.66 -15.06
C LEU A 51 11.48 -4.25 -16.49
N PRO A 52 10.76 -3.63 -17.43
CA PRO A 52 10.73 -4.07 -18.83
C PRO A 52 11.98 -3.59 -19.59
N VAL A 53 13.14 -4.05 -19.16
CA VAL A 53 14.47 -3.64 -19.62
C VAL A 53 15.31 -4.85 -19.99
N LYS A 54 16.43 -4.64 -20.69
CA LYS A 54 17.35 -5.72 -21.05
C LYS A 54 17.97 -6.33 -19.78
N GLU A 55 17.93 -7.67 -19.66
CA GLU A 55 18.57 -8.45 -18.59
C GLU A 55 18.39 -7.85 -17.18
N PRO A 56 17.13 -7.69 -16.71
CA PRO A 56 16.85 -6.97 -15.45
C PRO A 56 17.53 -7.62 -14.24
N ASP A 57 17.81 -8.92 -14.26
CA ASP A 57 18.46 -9.65 -13.16
C ASP A 57 19.92 -9.24 -12.93
N ARG A 58 20.54 -8.60 -13.90
CA ARG A 58 21.89 -8.06 -13.78
C ARG A 58 21.93 -6.61 -13.28
N LEU A 59 20.76 -5.97 -13.13
CA LEU A 59 20.69 -4.64 -12.55
C LEU A 59 20.84 -4.70 -11.04
N VAL A 60 21.65 -3.78 -10.52
CA VAL A 60 21.83 -3.57 -9.08
C VAL A 60 21.51 -2.13 -8.70
N LEU A 61 20.91 -1.98 -7.54
CA LEU A 61 20.67 -0.70 -6.87
C LEU A 61 21.65 -0.55 -5.72
N LEU A 62 22.29 0.60 -5.63
CA LEU A 62 23.17 0.93 -4.53
C LEU A 62 22.37 1.48 -3.35
N LYS A 63 22.82 1.18 -2.14
CA LYS A 63 22.32 1.75 -0.89
C LYS A 63 23.47 2.09 0.03
N ALA A 64 23.29 3.10 0.88
CA ALA A 64 24.26 3.45 1.90
C ALA A 64 23.66 3.21 3.30
N THR A 65 24.47 2.72 4.23
CA THR A 65 24.05 2.54 5.63
C THR A 65 25.03 3.29 6.55
N TRP A 66 24.49 4.10 7.45
CA TRP A 66 25.30 4.92 8.38
C TRP A 66 24.58 5.13 9.70
N ASN A 67 25.31 5.55 10.73
CA ASN A 67 24.71 6.02 11.97
C ASN A 67 24.46 7.54 11.87
N ILE A 68 23.21 7.98 12.00
CA ILE A 68 22.82 9.38 11.82
C ILE A 68 23.43 10.30 12.87
N GLU A 69 23.69 9.81 14.09
CA GLU A 69 24.32 10.59 15.18
C GLU A 69 25.81 10.84 14.92
N LYS A 70 26.47 9.94 14.16
CA LYS A 70 27.91 9.99 13.90
C LYS A 70 28.27 10.56 12.55
N PHE A 71 27.37 10.44 11.56
CA PHE A 71 27.55 10.95 10.22
C PHE A 71 26.34 11.75 9.76
N GLY A 72 26.44 13.06 9.74
CA GLY A 72 25.41 13.96 9.27
C GLY A 72 25.45 14.17 7.76
N VAL A 73 24.35 13.85 7.07
CA VAL A 73 24.10 14.23 5.68
C VAL A 73 23.44 15.61 5.69
N GLY A 74 23.90 16.55 4.83
CA GLY A 74 23.38 17.94 4.82
C GLY A 74 21.95 18.07 4.34
N GLY A 75 21.49 17.13 3.48
CA GLY A 75 20.12 17.00 2.99
C GLY A 75 20.00 15.68 2.25
N PHE A 76 18.79 15.17 2.17
CA PHE A 76 18.50 13.87 1.59
C PHE A 76 17.20 13.92 0.78
N ASN A 77 17.27 13.53 -0.49
CA ASN A 77 16.09 13.32 -1.35
C ASN A 77 16.07 11.85 -1.78
N GLY A 78 15.22 11.08 -1.15
CA GLY A 78 15.09 9.64 -1.37
C GLY A 78 14.57 8.96 -0.12
N THR A 79 14.55 7.64 -0.15
CA THR A 79 14.13 6.87 1.01
C THR A 79 15.28 6.74 1.98
N ASN A 80 14.98 7.11 3.20
CA ASN A 80 15.81 6.75 4.34
C ASN A 80 14.97 5.94 5.34
N ARG A 81 15.54 4.89 5.86
CA ARG A 81 14.93 4.05 6.90
C ARG A 81 15.86 3.95 8.10
N ILE A 82 15.32 4.35 9.24
CA ILE A 82 16.04 4.23 10.52
C ILE A 82 15.63 2.92 11.18
N ASP A 83 16.59 2.05 11.41
CA ASP A 83 16.41 0.89 12.26
C ASP A 83 16.53 1.34 13.74
N ARG A 84 15.38 1.39 14.42
CA ARG A 84 15.31 1.84 15.83
C ARG A 84 16.08 0.95 16.78
N SER A 85 16.35 -0.31 16.41
CA SER A 85 17.09 -1.26 17.28
C SER A 85 18.60 -1.02 17.22
N THR A 86 19.13 -0.60 16.07
CA THR A 86 20.57 -0.42 15.84
C THR A 86 21.00 1.04 15.71
N GLY A 87 20.04 1.98 15.56
CA GLY A 87 20.30 3.40 15.27
C GLY A 87 20.89 3.64 13.88
N LEU A 88 20.91 2.62 13.01
CA LEU A 88 21.45 2.73 11.66
C LEU A 88 20.40 3.23 10.68
N THR A 89 20.79 4.20 9.87
CA THR A 89 19.99 4.71 8.76
C THR A 89 20.45 4.06 7.46
N THR A 90 19.53 3.56 6.66
CA THR A 90 19.79 3.07 5.31
C THR A 90 19.11 3.99 4.31
N GLY A 91 19.84 4.47 3.33
CA GLY A 91 19.34 5.37 2.26
C GLY A 91 19.73 4.89 0.87
N THR A 92 18.94 5.30 -0.13
CA THR A 92 19.10 4.89 -1.55
C THR A 92 19.65 6.01 -2.43
N SER A 93 19.92 7.19 -1.87
CA SER A 93 20.41 8.35 -2.61
C SER A 93 21.88 8.64 -2.32
N PHE A 94 22.56 9.25 -3.30
CA PHE A 94 23.97 9.53 -3.29
C PHE A 94 24.25 10.95 -3.84
N PRO A 95 25.41 11.55 -3.49
CA PRO A 95 25.86 12.76 -4.13
C PRO A 95 26.40 12.49 -5.55
N ILE A 96 26.47 13.53 -6.38
CA ILE A 96 26.99 13.43 -7.77
C ILE A 96 28.40 12.88 -7.84
N GLN A 97 29.25 13.17 -6.83
CA GLN A 97 30.62 12.68 -6.71
C GLN A 97 30.66 11.14 -6.71
N THR A 98 29.68 10.49 -6.10
CA THR A 98 29.58 9.03 -6.10
C THR A 98 29.37 8.48 -7.52
N LEU A 99 28.44 9.06 -8.29
CA LEU A 99 28.24 8.67 -9.70
C LEU A 99 29.53 8.83 -10.51
N THR A 100 30.17 10.00 -10.39
CA THR A 100 31.40 10.31 -11.14
C THR A 100 32.54 9.36 -10.77
N ARG A 101 32.73 9.05 -9.48
CA ARG A 101 33.78 8.16 -9.02
C ARG A 101 33.56 6.71 -9.46
N LEU A 102 32.33 6.21 -9.25
CA LEU A 102 32.02 4.82 -9.58
C LEU A 102 32.07 4.54 -11.09
N ARG A 103 31.84 5.53 -11.94
CA ARG A 103 32.00 5.41 -13.39
C ARG A 103 33.46 5.24 -13.82
N GLN A 104 34.42 5.69 -13.03
CA GLN A 104 35.85 5.58 -13.30
C GLN A 104 36.44 4.22 -12.89
N GLU A 105 35.70 3.41 -12.12
CA GLU A 105 36.18 2.14 -11.61
C GLU A 105 35.87 0.99 -12.61
N PRO A 106 36.90 0.40 -13.21
CA PRO A 106 36.68 -0.72 -14.13
C PRO A 106 36.38 -2.03 -13.39
N GLY A 107 35.58 -2.89 -13.96
CA GLY A 107 35.65 -4.32 -13.73
C GLY A 107 34.37 -5.04 -13.29
N VAL A 108 33.68 -4.66 -12.24
CA VAL A 108 32.54 -5.45 -11.72
C VAL A 108 31.21 -5.03 -12.34
N LEU A 109 31.07 -3.74 -12.67
CA LEU A 109 29.89 -3.19 -13.36
C LEU A 109 30.25 -2.90 -14.81
N SER A 110 29.37 -3.24 -15.75
CA SER A 110 29.49 -2.84 -17.17
C SER A 110 29.04 -1.41 -17.40
N ASP A 111 28.07 -0.94 -16.59
CA ASP A 111 27.50 0.39 -16.67
C ASP A 111 27.15 0.88 -15.25
N VAL A 112 27.33 2.19 -15.02
CA VAL A 112 26.87 2.91 -13.84
C VAL A 112 26.09 4.11 -14.33
N PHE A 113 24.83 4.21 -13.90
CA PHE A 113 23.92 5.29 -14.28
C PHE A 113 23.14 5.79 -13.07
N ALA A 114 22.59 7.00 -13.20
CA ALA A 114 21.83 7.60 -12.13
C ALA A 114 20.55 8.27 -12.63
N PHE A 115 19.62 8.46 -11.72
CA PHE A 115 18.39 9.23 -11.95
C PHE A 115 17.90 9.84 -10.65
N SER A 116 17.05 10.86 -10.77
CA SER A 116 16.32 11.43 -9.62
C SER A 116 14.95 11.91 -10.08
N PRO A 117 13.86 11.44 -9.46
CA PRO A 117 12.53 11.96 -9.74
C PRO A 117 12.37 13.37 -9.19
N LEU A 118 11.61 14.20 -9.92
CA LEU A 118 11.25 15.57 -9.53
C LEU A 118 9.93 15.98 -10.21
N GLU A 119 9.33 17.07 -9.76
CA GLU A 119 8.19 17.71 -10.42
C GLU A 119 8.68 18.91 -11.22
N LEU A 120 8.20 19.07 -12.45
CA LEU A 120 8.56 20.18 -13.33
C LEU A 120 7.30 20.84 -13.88
N ASN A 121 7.39 22.15 -14.13
CA ASN A 121 6.39 22.87 -14.91
C ASN A 121 6.67 22.65 -16.40
N PHE A 122 5.76 21.95 -17.05
CA PHE A 122 5.81 21.67 -18.49
C PHE A 122 4.79 22.54 -19.21
N ASN A 123 5.26 23.35 -20.15
CA ASN A 123 4.41 24.22 -20.96
C ASN A 123 4.58 23.92 -22.46
N ALA A 124 3.50 23.45 -23.08
CA ALA A 124 3.41 23.22 -24.51
C ALA A 124 2.16 23.93 -25.05
N GLY A 125 2.36 24.85 -26.01
CA GLY A 125 1.27 25.57 -26.66
C GLY A 125 0.49 26.51 -25.73
N GLY A 126 1.14 27.07 -24.71
CA GLY A 126 0.53 28.03 -23.76
C GLY A 126 -0.26 27.37 -22.62
N HIS A 127 -0.23 26.06 -22.51
CA HIS A 127 -0.83 25.31 -21.40
C HIS A 127 0.26 24.78 -20.48
N ALA A 128 0.38 25.38 -19.31
CA ALA A 128 1.31 24.98 -18.24
C ALA A 128 0.65 23.94 -17.34
N GLU A 129 1.40 22.88 -17.03
CA GLU A 129 1.00 21.81 -16.11
C GLU A 129 2.21 21.29 -15.32
N VAL A 130 1.98 20.83 -14.10
CA VAL A 130 3.02 20.13 -13.32
C VAL A 130 3.04 18.68 -13.75
N VAL A 131 4.21 18.22 -14.21
CA VAL A 131 4.43 16.84 -14.66
C VAL A 131 5.38 16.12 -13.73
N SER A 132 5.17 14.80 -13.57
CA SER A 132 6.15 13.92 -12.94
C SER A 132 7.32 13.73 -13.88
N ALA A 133 8.49 14.20 -13.49
CA ALA A 133 9.68 14.17 -14.32
C ALA A 133 10.84 13.46 -13.61
N GLN A 134 11.90 13.20 -14.33
CA GLN A 134 13.17 12.74 -13.77
C GLN A 134 14.35 13.38 -14.49
N VAL A 135 15.41 13.65 -13.75
CA VAL A 135 16.73 13.85 -14.35
C VAL A 135 17.42 12.50 -14.50
N VAL A 136 18.11 12.29 -15.60
CA VAL A 136 18.79 11.04 -15.90
C VAL A 136 20.21 11.27 -16.40
N SER A 137 21.13 10.39 -16.06
CA SER A 137 22.48 10.42 -16.65
C SER A 137 22.44 10.05 -18.13
N GLY A 138 23.38 10.57 -18.93
CA GLY A 138 23.38 10.40 -20.37
C GLY A 138 23.29 8.94 -20.84
N ASN A 139 23.92 8.01 -20.13
CA ASN A 139 23.88 6.59 -20.42
C ASN A 139 22.66 5.84 -19.83
N TYR A 140 21.68 6.52 -19.21
CA TYR A 140 20.54 5.89 -18.53
C TYR A 140 19.77 4.91 -19.42
N TYR A 141 19.36 5.34 -20.60
CA TYR A 141 18.58 4.52 -21.52
C TYR A 141 19.40 3.40 -22.16
N SER A 142 20.66 3.67 -22.54
CA SER A 142 21.55 2.67 -23.12
C SER A 142 21.93 1.59 -22.10
N ALA A 143 22.20 1.98 -20.84
CA ALA A 143 22.48 1.05 -19.75
C ALA A 143 21.28 0.17 -19.40
N LEU A 144 20.06 0.69 -19.48
CA LEU A 144 18.83 -0.08 -19.33
C LEU A 144 18.46 -0.90 -20.56
N GLY A 145 19.01 -0.57 -21.74
CA GLY A 145 18.67 -1.20 -23.01
C GLY A 145 17.28 -0.83 -23.50
N VAL A 146 16.84 0.41 -23.26
CA VAL A 146 15.53 0.94 -23.64
C VAL A 146 15.67 1.82 -24.89
N PRO A 147 15.21 1.37 -26.08
CA PRO A 147 15.19 2.17 -27.29
C PRO A 147 14.07 3.19 -27.29
N ALA A 148 14.14 4.23 -28.13
CA ALA A 148 13.00 5.07 -28.44
C ALA A 148 12.09 4.39 -29.47
N ILE A 149 10.76 4.58 -29.35
CA ILE A 149 9.80 4.16 -30.38
C ILE A 149 9.60 5.23 -31.47
N ALA A 150 9.89 6.48 -31.12
CA ALA A 150 9.92 7.61 -32.05
C ALA A 150 11.06 8.55 -31.63
N GLY A 151 11.79 9.09 -32.58
CA GLY A 151 12.97 9.90 -32.32
C GLY A 151 14.15 9.11 -31.73
N ARG A 152 14.82 9.67 -30.72
CA ARG A 152 15.96 9.09 -29.99
C ARG A 152 15.87 9.29 -28.49
N THR A 153 16.60 8.50 -27.74
CA THR A 153 16.78 8.67 -26.28
C THR A 153 17.90 9.66 -25.98
N ILE A 154 18.01 10.06 -24.69
CA ILE A 154 19.14 10.84 -24.14
C ILE A 154 20.41 9.99 -24.23
N THR A 155 21.53 10.64 -24.56
CA THR A 155 22.87 10.07 -24.68
C THR A 155 23.87 10.87 -23.85
N ASP A 156 25.10 10.35 -23.65
CA ASP A 156 26.16 11.07 -22.92
C ASP A 156 26.53 12.42 -23.57
N ALA A 157 26.31 12.58 -24.87
CA ALA A 157 26.52 13.84 -25.58
C ALA A 157 25.50 14.93 -25.17
N ASP A 158 24.31 14.51 -24.76
CA ASP A 158 23.25 15.42 -24.27
C ASP A 158 23.43 15.79 -22.80
N ASP A 159 24.17 14.97 -22.02
CA ASP A 159 24.41 15.18 -20.58
C ASP A 159 25.59 16.14 -20.36
N ASN A 160 25.50 17.27 -21.02
CA ASN A 160 26.49 18.36 -20.97
C ASN A 160 25.74 19.70 -21.01
N ALA A 161 26.06 20.60 -20.10
CA ALA A 161 25.45 21.94 -20.02
C ALA A 161 25.69 22.83 -21.27
N ALA A 162 26.66 22.48 -22.14
CA ALA A 162 26.89 23.17 -23.41
C ALA A 162 26.12 22.56 -24.59
N ALA A 163 25.46 21.41 -24.39
CA ALA A 163 24.64 20.77 -25.43
C ALA A 163 23.28 21.47 -25.59
N THR A 164 22.57 21.20 -26.66
CA THR A 164 21.18 21.66 -26.81
C THR A 164 20.27 20.91 -25.81
N PRO A 165 19.41 21.60 -25.05
CA PRO A 165 18.51 20.94 -24.11
C PRO A 165 17.54 20.00 -24.81
N VAL A 166 17.50 18.74 -24.38
CA VAL A 166 16.60 17.73 -24.93
C VAL A 166 15.77 17.06 -23.85
N ALA A 167 14.55 16.71 -24.18
CA ALA A 167 13.62 15.97 -23.32
C ALA A 167 13.12 14.71 -24.04
N VAL A 168 12.92 13.64 -23.27
CA VAL A 168 12.32 12.39 -23.73
C VAL A 168 11.00 12.20 -22.98
N LEU A 169 9.93 11.95 -23.73
CA LEU A 169 8.58 11.73 -23.18
C LEU A 169 8.34 10.24 -22.92
N SER A 170 7.54 9.93 -21.90
CA SER A 170 7.00 8.58 -21.76
C SER A 170 5.89 8.33 -22.77
N HIS A 171 5.69 7.07 -23.15
CA HIS A 171 4.59 6.68 -24.03
C HIS A 171 3.23 7.10 -23.49
N ARG A 172 3.02 6.94 -22.17
CA ARG A 172 1.78 7.32 -21.50
C ARG A 172 1.51 8.82 -21.65
N PHE A 173 2.50 9.67 -21.36
CA PHE A 173 2.37 11.12 -21.46
C PHE A 173 2.14 11.57 -22.91
N TRP A 174 2.89 10.99 -23.86
CA TRP A 174 2.70 11.24 -25.30
C TRP A 174 1.28 10.89 -25.76
N THR A 175 0.75 9.74 -25.32
CA THR A 175 -0.62 9.31 -25.63
C THR A 175 -1.66 10.26 -25.05
N ASN A 176 -1.55 10.58 -23.75
CA ASN A 176 -2.56 11.34 -23.03
C ASN A 176 -2.55 12.83 -23.42
N ARG A 177 -1.36 13.41 -23.64
CA ARG A 177 -1.20 14.85 -23.85
C ARG A 177 -1.18 15.22 -25.35
N PHE A 178 -0.64 14.36 -26.18
CA PHE A 178 -0.41 14.63 -27.59
C PHE A 178 -1.14 13.66 -28.55
N GLY A 179 -1.98 12.76 -28.03
CA GLY A 179 -2.81 11.85 -28.84
C GLY A 179 -1.99 10.92 -29.75
N ASN A 180 -0.76 10.58 -29.38
CA ASN A 180 0.21 9.81 -30.19
C ASN A 180 0.64 10.53 -31.48
N ASP A 181 0.60 11.87 -31.55
CA ASP A 181 1.07 12.64 -32.69
C ASP A 181 2.61 12.54 -32.82
N PRO A 182 3.15 11.92 -33.89
CA PRO A 182 4.60 11.81 -34.06
C PRO A 182 5.26 13.16 -34.41
N SER A 183 4.51 14.15 -34.83
CA SER A 183 5.02 15.48 -35.16
C SER A 183 5.50 16.28 -33.95
N VAL A 184 5.34 15.74 -32.73
CA VAL A 184 5.89 16.36 -31.50
C VAL A 184 7.42 16.23 -31.42
N ILE A 185 8.02 15.25 -32.12
CA ILE A 185 9.47 15.09 -32.17
C ILE A 185 10.09 16.30 -32.87
N GLY A 186 11.09 16.90 -32.24
CA GLY A 186 11.75 18.12 -32.72
C GLY A 186 11.02 19.43 -32.33
N LYS A 187 9.80 19.37 -31.78
CA LYS A 187 9.13 20.57 -31.25
C LYS A 187 9.80 21.05 -29.96
N GLN A 188 9.79 22.37 -29.78
CA GLN A 188 10.23 23.00 -28.53
C GLN A 188 9.08 23.07 -27.52
N VAL A 189 9.42 22.79 -26.27
CA VAL A 189 8.56 22.94 -25.09
C VAL A 189 9.32 23.68 -24.02
N ASN A 190 8.64 24.41 -23.15
CA ASN A 190 9.26 25.05 -22.01
C ASN A 190 9.14 24.16 -20.76
N ILE A 191 10.27 23.89 -20.14
CA ILE A 191 10.35 23.17 -18.85
C ILE A 191 11.01 24.13 -17.85
N ASN A 192 10.27 24.60 -16.84
CA ASN A 192 10.73 25.60 -15.87
C ASN A 192 11.38 26.82 -16.57
N ASN A 193 10.74 27.37 -17.60
CA ASN A 193 11.23 28.49 -18.43
C ASN A 193 12.48 28.19 -19.27
N VAL A 194 13.00 26.98 -19.31
CA VAL A 194 14.07 26.56 -20.20
C VAL A 194 13.47 25.86 -21.43
N ALA A 195 13.89 26.28 -22.64
CA ALA A 195 13.38 25.68 -23.88
C ALA A 195 14.08 24.36 -24.17
N PHE A 196 13.34 23.25 -24.14
CA PHE A 196 13.78 21.91 -24.47
C PHE A 196 13.23 21.45 -25.81
N THR A 197 14.02 20.70 -26.56
CA THR A 197 13.54 20.01 -27.77
C THR A 197 13.13 18.58 -27.42
N ILE A 198 11.93 18.16 -27.84
CA ILE A 198 11.49 16.77 -27.66
C ILE A 198 12.32 15.87 -28.56
N ALA A 199 13.23 15.07 -27.99
CA ALA A 199 14.13 14.19 -28.73
C ALA A 199 13.50 12.87 -29.11
N GLY A 200 12.60 12.33 -28.29
CA GLY A 200 11.95 11.06 -28.55
C GLY A 200 10.94 10.63 -27.50
N VAL A 201 10.42 9.42 -27.71
CA VAL A 201 9.39 8.80 -26.87
C VAL A 201 9.83 7.39 -26.48
N THR A 202 9.67 7.01 -25.21
CA THR A 202 9.98 5.67 -24.70
C THR A 202 8.91 4.63 -25.09
N PRO A 203 9.22 3.32 -25.05
CA PRO A 203 8.25 2.26 -25.33
C PRO A 203 7.10 2.21 -24.33
N ALA A 204 5.95 1.72 -24.77
CA ALA A 204 4.81 1.46 -23.87
C ALA A 204 5.21 0.48 -22.75
N GLY A 205 4.82 0.82 -21.53
CA GLY A 205 5.10 0.02 -20.32
C GLY A 205 6.46 0.28 -19.67
N PHE A 206 7.31 1.14 -20.23
CA PHE A 206 8.48 1.67 -19.55
C PHE A 206 8.17 3.03 -18.94
N ASP A 207 8.02 3.05 -17.63
CA ASP A 207 7.65 4.24 -16.85
C ASP A 207 8.82 4.76 -15.98
N GLY A 208 10.06 4.35 -16.30
CA GLY A 208 11.28 4.70 -15.56
C GLY A 208 11.78 3.57 -14.67
N ALA A 209 12.93 3.79 -14.00
CA ALA A 209 13.50 2.88 -13.01
C ALA A 209 13.14 3.24 -11.57
N SER A 210 12.23 4.22 -11.38
CA SER A 210 11.71 4.67 -10.08
C SER A 210 10.75 3.65 -9.47
N ASN A 211 10.15 4.01 -8.34
CA ASN A 211 9.18 3.18 -7.61
C ASN A 211 8.03 2.68 -8.50
N VAL A 212 7.61 1.45 -8.24
CA VAL A 212 6.41 0.88 -8.86
C VAL A 212 5.21 1.77 -8.52
N GLY A 213 4.51 2.25 -9.56
CA GLY A 213 3.37 3.15 -9.40
C GLY A 213 3.69 4.63 -9.62
N SER A 214 4.96 5.05 -9.64
CA SER A 214 5.35 6.41 -10.01
C SER A 214 5.86 6.42 -11.44
N ALA A 215 4.97 6.69 -12.37
CA ALA A 215 5.35 6.81 -13.78
C ALA A 215 5.89 8.21 -14.06
N GLN A 216 7.04 8.27 -14.70
CA GLN A 216 7.66 9.53 -15.10
C GLN A 216 7.15 9.95 -16.48
N ASP A 217 6.68 11.19 -16.60
CA ASP A 217 6.14 11.73 -17.83
C ASP A 217 7.24 12.25 -18.76
N VAL A 218 8.25 12.89 -18.17
CA VAL A 218 9.34 13.55 -18.89
C VAL A 218 10.68 13.23 -18.28
N SER A 219 11.70 12.97 -19.10
CA SER A 219 13.10 12.80 -18.67
C SER A 219 13.97 13.87 -19.32
N ILE A 220 14.87 14.48 -18.52
CA ILE A 220 15.86 15.43 -18.98
C ILE A 220 17.26 15.02 -18.49
N PRO A 221 18.37 15.44 -19.16
CA PRO A 221 19.72 15.12 -18.69
C PRO A 221 20.04 15.76 -17.34
N ILE A 222 20.86 15.08 -16.50
CA ILE A 222 21.32 15.60 -15.19
C ILE A 222 22.03 16.95 -15.34
N ALA A 223 22.83 17.14 -16.40
CA ALA A 223 23.57 18.38 -16.63
C ALA A 223 22.68 19.63 -16.73
N TRP A 224 21.39 19.48 -17.01
CA TRP A 224 20.42 20.57 -17.10
C TRP A 224 19.68 20.86 -15.79
N GLU A 225 19.88 20.05 -14.74
CA GLU A 225 19.23 20.23 -13.45
C GLU A 225 19.49 21.62 -12.85
N PRO A 226 20.73 22.18 -12.87
CA PRO A 226 20.97 23.50 -12.30
C PRO A 226 20.25 24.65 -13.04
N GLN A 227 20.09 24.54 -14.35
CA GLN A 227 19.40 25.57 -15.14
C GLN A 227 17.90 25.51 -14.93
N VAL A 228 17.36 24.30 -14.74
CA VAL A 228 15.94 24.05 -14.55
C VAL A 228 15.49 24.37 -13.13
N LEU A 229 16.30 24.04 -12.11
CA LEU A 229 15.97 24.29 -10.71
C LEU A 229 16.59 25.57 -10.14
N GLY A 230 17.53 26.17 -10.83
CA GLY A 230 18.20 27.41 -10.39
C GLY A 230 18.88 27.25 -9.01
N GLU A 231 18.47 28.05 -8.04
CA GLU A 231 19.02 28.00 -6.68
C GLU A 231 18.59 26.78 -5.88
N GLU A 232 17.46 26.17 -6.23
CA GLU A 232 17.00 24.91 -5.64
C GLU A 232 17.74 23.69 -6.20
N SER A 233 18.74 23.91 -7.04
CA SER A 233 19.57 22.84 -7.61
C SER A 233 20.22 22.01 -6.52
N ASN A 234 19.97 20.71 -6.58
CA ASN A 234 20.61 19.73 -5.71
C ASN A 234 22.13 19.61 -5.97
N MET A 235 22.58 19.93 -7.19
CA MET A 235 24.00 19.96 -7.54
C MET A 235 24.74 21.10 -6.84
N ASN A 236 24.06 22.23 -6.57
CA ASN A 236 24.61 23.38 -5.87
C ASN A 236 24.52 23.22 -4.34
N GLY A 237 23.66 22.32 -3.86
CA GLY A 237 23.45 22.07 -2.45
C GLY A 237 24.67 21.43 -1.78
N ALA A 238 25.28 22.13 -0.80
CA ALA A 238 26.38 21.59 -0.03
C ALA A 238 25.90 20.42 0.84
N GLY A 239 26.36 19.22 0.53
CA GLY A 239 26.08 18.04 1.34
C GLY A 239 24.77 17.32 1.01
N TYR A 240 24.17 17.57 -0.15
CA TYR A 240 22.88 16.95 -0.54
C TYR A 240 23.06 15.60 -1.23
N TRP A 241 22.37 14.58 -0.73
CA TRP A 241 22.28 13.23 -1.33
C TRP A 241 20.95 13.09 -2.03
N TRP A 242 20.96 12.97 -3.37
CA TRP A 242 19.74 13.09 -4.14
C TRP A 242 19.62 12.15 -5.36
N LEU A 243 20.75 11.62 -5.87
CA LEU A 243 20.78 10.72 -7.01
C LEU A 243 20.60 9.27 -6.58
N ARG A 244 19.68 8.56 -7.19
CA ARG A 244 19.62 7.11 -7.15
C ARG A 244 20.66 6.58 -8.12
N VAL A 245 21.56 5.72 -7.64
CA VAL A 245 22.63 5.15 -8.45
C VAL A 245 22.37 3.67 -8.65
N MET A 246 22.32 3.26 -9.92
CA MET A 246 22.19 1.88 -10.33
C MET A 246 23.37 1.48 -11.20
N GLY A 247 23.61 0.16 -11.28
CA GLY A 247 24.63 -0.40 -12.15
C GLY A 247 24.13 -1.68 -12.80
N ARG A 248 24.85 -2.10 -13.83
CA ARG A 248 24.69 -3.41 -14.48
C ARG A 248 25.90 -4.28 -14.17
N LEU A 249 25.70 -5.44 -13.55
CA LEU A 249 26.78 -6.41 -13.28
C LEU A 249 27.39 -6.93 -14.57
N GLN A 250 28.71 -7.11 -14.58
CA GLN A 250 29.38 -7.89 -15.62
C GLN A 250 28.84 -9.34 -15.64
N PRO A 251 28.89 -10.05 -16.81
CA PRO A 251 28.54 -11.46 -16.85
C PRO A 251 29.36 -12.29 -15.85
N GLY A 252 28.64 -13.01 -14.97
CA GLY A 252 29.26 -13.85 -13.93
C GLY A 252 29.67 -13.14 -12.63
N ALA A 253 29.54 -11.81 -12.54
CA ALA A 253 29.78 -11.07 -11.31
C ALA A 253 28.61 -11.21 -10.34
N THR A 254 28.90 -11.25 -9.03
CA THR A 254 27.89 -11.29 -7.96
C THR A 254 27.72 -9.94 -7.26
N MET A 255 26.60 -9.76 -6.56
CA MET A 255 26.35 -8.52 -5.80
C MET A 255 27.36 -8.34 -4.66
N GLU A 256 27.80 -9.42 -4.05
CA GLU A 256 28.82 -9.41 -2.99
C GLU A 256 30.17 -8.94 -3.52
N GLN A 257 30.57 -9.42 -4.69
CA GLN A 257 31.79 -8.96 -5.38
C GLN A 257 31.69 -7.47 -5.73
N ALA A 258 30.52 -7.03 -6.22
CA ALA A 258 30.30 -5.60 -6.52
C ALA A 258 30.36 -4.75 -5.22
N ALA A 259 29.73 -5.18 -4.13
CA ALA A 259 29.79 -4.48 -2.86
C ALA A 259 31.24 -4.35 -2.35
N ALA A 260 32.03 -5.39 -2.42
CA ALA A 260 33.43 -5.40 -1.99
C ALA A 260 34.31 -4.50 -2.86
N ALA A 261 34.18 -4.58 -4.20
CA ALA A 261 34.98 -3.80 -5.13
C ALA A 261 34.68 -2.30 -5.06
N LEU A 262 33.39 -1.91 -4.87
CA LEU A 262 32.96 -0.54 -4.87
C LEU A 262 33.04 0.14 -3.49
N ALA A 263 33.31 -0.60 -2.40
CA ALA A 263 33.33 -0.05 -1.04
C ALA A 263 34.37 1.07 -0.85
N GLY A 264 35.60 0.84 -1.33
CA GLY A 264 36.69 1.83 -1.25
C GLY A 264 36.40 3.10 -2.07
N PRO A 265 36.11 2.96 -3.38
CA PRO A 265 35.69 4.09 -4.23
C PRO A 265 34.53 4.88 -3.68
N PHE A 266 33.52 4.20 -3.10
CA PHE A 266 32.38 4.85 -2.47
C PHE A 266 32.82 5.69 -1.26
N GLN A 267 33.61 5.12 -0.34
CA GLN A 267 34.10 5.86 0.83
C GLN A 267 34.92 7.09 0.44
N GLN A 268 35.74 6.96 -0.62
CA GLN A 268 36.49 8.10 -1.15
C GLN A 268 35.56 9.18 -1.71
N SER A 269 34.50 8.79 -2.45
CA SER A 269 33.49 9.76 -2.96
C SER A 269 32.78 10.51 -1.83
N VAL A 270 32.50 9.83 -0.71
CA VAL A 270 31.91 10.43 0.49
C VAL A 270 32.84 11.46 1.13
N LEU A 271 34.14 11.14 1.20
CA LEU A 271 35.15 12.07 1.74
C LEU A 271 35.33 13.28 0.83
N GLU A 272 35.38 13.08 -0.50
CA GLU A 272 35.45 14.18 -1.50
C GLU A 272 34.23 15.10 -1.39
N HIS A 273 33.02 14.51 -1.30
CA HIS A 273 31.80 15.27 -1.08
C HIS A 273 31.82 16.08 0.20
N ARG A 274 32.30 15.47 1.31
CA ARG A 274 32.43 16.12 2.61
C ARG A 274 33.45 17.25 2.57
N ALA A 275 34.58 17.07 1.90
CA ALA A 275 35.58 18.12 1.72
C ALA A 275 35.01 19.32 0.93
N GLY A 276 34.26 19.03 -0.16
CA GLY A 276 33.54 20.04 -0.93
C GLY A 276 32.51 20.82 -0.09
N ARG A 277 31.80 20.13 0.82
CA ARG A 277 30.84 20.73 1.77
C ARG A 277 31.59 21.65 2.77
N GLN A 278 32.70 21.18 3.34
CA GLN A 278 33.50 21.95 4.27
C GLN A 278 34.03 23.27 3.63
N ALA A 279 34.43 23.23 2.36
CA ALA A 279 34.89 24.39 1.63
C ALA A 279 33.80 25.45 1.38
N ARG A 280 32.52 25.08 1.47
CA ARG A 280 31.36 25.96 1.24
C ARG A 280 30.66 26.39 2.52
N THR A 281 30.98 25.79 3.67
CA THR A 281 30.41 26.11 4.98
C THR A 281 31.45 26.77 5.88
N GLU A 282 31.08 27.89 6.50
CA GLU A 282 31.93 28.60 7.47
C GLU A 282 32.15 27.78 8.75
N THR A 283 31.16 26.91 9.08
CA THR A 283 31.21 26.08 10.29
C THR A 283 32.01 24.81 10.05
N PRO A 284 33.01 24.48 10.88
CA PRO A 284 33.77 23.24 10.76
C PRO A 284 32.88 22.00 10.91
N LEU A 285 32.94 21.07 9.97
CA LEU A 285 32.26 19.81 10.11
C LEU A 285 32.98 18.92 11.13
N HIS A 286 32.23 18.28 12.02
CA HIS A 286 32.82 17.33 12.99
C HIS A 286 33.73 16.31 12.30
N THR A 287 34.89 16.00 12.91
CA THR A 287 35.74 14.90 12.44
C THR A 287 35.00 13.58 12.58
N VAL A 288 34.95 12.79 11.49
CA VAL A 288 34.33 11.48 11.50
C VAL A 288 35.40 10.41 11.55
N ASP A 289 35.24 9.45 12.47
CA ASP A 289 36.12 8.28 12.53
C ASP A 289 35.92 7.46 11.24
N PRO A 290 36.97 6.97 10.58
CA PRO A 290 36.82 6.10 9.40
C PRO A 290 35.88 4.93 9.55
N LYS A 291 35.71 4.39 10.77
CA LYS A 291 34.76 3.29 11.08
C LYS A 291 33.29 3.72 11.04
N ASP A 292 33.00 5.02 11.22
CA ASP A 292 31.66 5.60 11.24
C ASP A 292 31.24 6.17 9.86
N LEU A 293 32.12 6.06 8.86
CA LEU A 293 31.77 6.40 7.48
C LEU A 293 30.66 5.49 6.94
N PRO A 294 29.79 6.03 6.07
CA PRO A 294 28.74 5.24 5.42
C PRO A 294 29.30 4.00 4.70
N ARG A 295 28.59 2.89 4.83
CA ARG A 295 28.92 1.62 4.18
C ARG A 295 28.04 1.40 2.97
N LEU A 296 28.66 1.02 1.85
CA LEU A 296 27.95 0.68 0.63
C LEU A 296 27.33 -0.70 0.74
N GLY A 297 26.06 -0.82 0.37
CA GLY A 297 25.37 -2.07 0.12
C GLY A 297 24.92 -2.13 -1.34
N VAL A 298 24.93 -3.31 -1.91
CA VAL A 298 24.45 -3.60 -3.27
C VAL A 298 23.29 -4.58 -3.17
N VAL A 299 22.15 -4.22 -3.77
CA VAL A 299 20.93 -5.03 -3.78
C VAL A 299 20.42 -5.20 -5.20
N SER A 300 19.51 -6.17 -5.42
CA SER A 300 18.92 -6.35 -6.75
C SER A 300 18.16 -5.10 -7.20
N GLY A 301 18.51 -4.59 -8.37
CA GLY A 301 17.84 -3.50 -9.07
C GLY A 301 16.86 -3.97 -10.13
N SER A 302 16.64 -5.29 -10.25
CA SER A 302 15.79 -5.90 -11.29
C SER A 302 14.38 -5.34 -11.36
N GLN A 303 13.93 -4.71 -10.32
CA GLN A 303 12.60 -4.17 -10.14
C GLN A 303 12.58 -2.63 -9.97
N GLY A 304 13.70 -1.94 -10.14
CA GLY A 304 13.86 -0.49 -9.89
C GLY A 304 14.07 -0.16 -8.41
N GLU A 305 13.76 1.08 -8.04
CA GLU A 305 13.85 1.57 -6.66
C GLU A 305 12.92 0.80 -5.72
N MET A 306 13.31 0.58 -4.45
CA MET A 306 12.67 -0.38 -3.55
C MET A 306 11.71 0.25 -2.53
N ASP A 307 11.52 1.55 -2.52
CA ASP A 307 10.89 2.28 -1.42
C ASP A 307 9.45 1.85 -1.13
N THR A 308 8.61 1.90 -2.15
CA THR A 308 7.20 1.49 -2.03
C THR A 308 7.08 0.02 -1.62
N ARG A 309 8.00 -0.83 -2.09
CA ARG A 309 7.98 -2.27 -1.77
C ARG A 309 8.28 -2.58 -0.33
N VAL A 310 9.28 -1.91 0.25
CA VAL A 310 9.65 -2.12 1.65
C VAL A 310 8.51 -1.71 2.57
N GLY A 311 7.79 -0.64 2.22
CA GLY A 311 6.59 -0.21 2.95
C GLY A 311 5.40 -1.18 2.85
N PHE A 312 5.23 -1.83 1.68
CA PHE A 312 4.09 -2.71 1.42
C PHE A 312 4.38 -4.21 1.60
N SER A 313 5.65 -4.65 1.75
CA SER A 313 6.01 -6.07 1.83
C SER A 313 5.32 -6.79 3.00
N GLN A 314 5.50 -6.32 4.22
CA GLN A 314 4.92 -6.94 5.41
C GLN A 314 3.37 -6.97 5.37
N PRO A 315 2.68 -5.85 5.05
CA PRO A 315 1.24 -5.86 4.87
C PRO A 315 0.75 -6.82 3.78
N LEU A 316 1.44 -6.91 2.63
CA LEU A 316 1.07 -7.84 1.55
C LEU A 316 1.29 -9.31 1.92
N GLU A 317 2.37 -9.65 2.63
CA GLU A 317 2.61 -11.00 3.16
C GLU A 317 1.48 -11.43 4.10
N LEU A 318 1.02 -10.55 4.97
CA LEU A 318 -0.12 -10.81 5.85
C LEU A 318 -1.39 -11.06 5.03
N LEU A 319 -1.66 -10.27 4.00
CA LEU A 319 -2.82 -10.46 3.12
C LEU A 319 -2.74 -11.78 2.35
N VAL A 320 -1.56 -12.19 1.88
CA VAL A 320 -1.35 -13.52 1.26
C VAL A 320 -1.74 -14.63 2.23
N GLY A 321 -1.32 -14.54 3.49
CA GLY A 321 -1.73 -15.47 4.55
C GLY A 321 -3.25 -15.51 4.74
N VAL A 322 -3.90 -14.35 4.82
CA VAL A 322 -5.36 -14.21 4.96
C VAL A 322 -6.10 -14.87 3.80
N VAL A 323 -5.70 -14.58 2.57
CA VAL A 323 -6.39 -15.12 1.38
C VAL A 323 -6.10 -16.61 1.21
N GLY A 324 -4.91 -17.08 1.63
CA GLY A 324 -4.61 -18.52 1.77
C GLY A 324 -5.55 -19.23 2.73
N LEU A 325 -5.87 -18.61 3.88
CA LEU A 325 -6.87 -19.13 4.83
C LEU A 325 -8.28 -19.18 4.22
N VAL A 326 -8.68 -18.15 3.46
CA VAL A 326 -9.98 -18.17 2.73
C VAL A 326 -10.03 -19.30 1.72
N LEU A 327 -8.93 -19.56 1.00
CA LEU A 327 -8.82 -20.69 0.09
C LEU A 327 -8.96 -22.03 0.83
N LEU A 328 -8.32 -22.18 1.98
CA LEU A 328 -8.48 -23.40 2.80
C LEU A 328 -9.94 -23.64 3.21
N ILE A 329 -10.66 -22.58 3.58
CA ILE A 329 -12.11 -22.68 3.86
C ILE A 329 -12.89 -23.13 2.62
N ALA A 330 -12.63 -22.52 1.46
CA ALA A 330 -13.26 -22.90 0.20
C ALA A 330 -12.99 -24.36 -0.15
N CYS A 331 -11.75 -24.80 0.00
CA CYS A 331 -11.31 -26.17 -0.23
C CYS A 331 -11.98 -27.16 0.71
N ALA A 332 -12.07 -26.83 2.00
CA ALA A 332 -12.76 -27.66 2.98
C ALA A 332 -14.25 -27.82 2.66
N ASN A 333 -14.90 -26.76 2.13
CA ASN A 333 -16.29 -26.84 1.65
C ASN A 333 -16.44 -27.79 0.47
N VAL A 334 -15.57 -27.69 -0.52
CA VAL A 334 -15.60 -28.60 -1.68
C VAL A 334 -15.37 -30.04 -1.25
N ALA A 335 -14.38 -30.27 -0.36
CA ALA A 335 -14.13 -31.59 0.20
C ALA A 335 -15.35 -32.17 0.92
N ASN A 336 -16.01 -31.37 1.76
CA ASN A 336 -17.24 -31.77 2.44
C ASN A 336 -18.37 -32.13 1.45
N LEU A 337 -18.58 -31.29 0.43
CA LEU A 337 -19.57 -31.50 -0.60
C LEU A 337 -19.29 -32.80 -1.40
N LEU A 338 -18.02 -33.07 -1.75
CA LEU A 338 -17.59 -34.29 -2.44
C LEU A 338 -17.72 -35.53 -1.55
N LEU A 339 -17.43 -35.45 -0.25
CA LEU A 339 -17.63 -36.56 0.70
C LEU A 339 -19.12 -36.90 0.84
N VAL A 340 -19.98 -35.91 0.93
CA VAL A 340 -21.44 -36.06 0.94
C VAL A 340 -21.92 -36.81 -0.33
N ARG A 341 -21.45 -36.33 -1.50
CA ARG A 341 -21.82 -36.95 -2.79
C ARG A 341 -21.24 -38.38 -2.96
N GLY A 342 -19.98 -38.60 -2.50
CA GLY A 342 -19.38 -39.93 -2.53
C GLY A 342 -20.17 -40.97 -1.72
N SER A 343 -20.73 -40.56 -0.59
CA SER A 343 -21.53 -41.43 0.27
C SER A 343 -22.89 -41.79 -0.34
N SER A 344 -23.54 -40.89 -1.08
CA SER A 344 -24.79 -41.16 -1.78
C SER A 344 -24.61 -42.11 -2.98
N ARG A 345 -23.39 -42.23 -3.51
CA ARG A 345 -23.05 -43.13 -4.65
C ARG A 345 -22.41 -44.42 -4.23
N ARG A 346 -22.41 -44.75 -2.94
CA ARG A 346 -21.74 -45.98 -2.45
C ARG A 346 -22.23 -47.27 -3.10
N ARG A 347 -23.54 -47.42 -3.27
CA ARG A 347 -24.16 -48.58 -3.89
C ARG A 347 -23.74 -48.73 -5.37
N GLU A 348 -23.69 -47.61 -6.09
CA GLU A 348 -23.20 -47.53 -7.48
C GLU A 348 -21.72 -47.95 -7.58
N ILE A 349 -20.87 -47.43 -6.68
CA ILE A 349 -19.43 -47.74 -6.65
C ILE A 349 -19.20 -49.19 -6.25
N ALA A 350 -19.94 -49.72 -5.26
CA ALA A 350 -19.86 -51.13 -4.85
C ALA A 350 -20.26 -52.08 -5.97
N VAL A 351 -21.34 -51.81 -6.73
CA VAL A 351 -21.75 -52.59 -7.89
C VAL A 351 -20.68 -52.59 -8.98
N ARG A 352 -20.07 -51.43 -9.26
CA ARG A 352 -18.98 -51.31 -10.26
C ARG A 352 -17.73 -52.11 -9.84
N LEU A 353 -17.35 -52.06 -8.54
CA LEU A 353 -16.26 -52.87 -8.02
C LEU A 353 -16.55 -54.36 -8.08
N ALA A 354 -17.78 -54.75 -7.77
CA ALA A 354 -18.23 -56.17 -7.87
C ALA A 354 -18.22 -56.68 -9.31
N LEU A 355 -18.49 -55.80 -10.31
CA LEU A 355 -18.41 -56.11 -11.75
C LEU A 355 -16.95 -56.06 -12.29
N GLY A 356 -15.91 -55.91 -11.42
CA GLY A 356 -14.51 -55.98 -11.81
C GLY A 356 -13.85 -54.66 -12.20
N ALA A 357 -14.49 -53.50 -11.95
CA ALA A 357 -13.81 -52.20 -12.18
C ALA A 357 -12.65 -52.02 -11.22
N SER A 358 -11.44 -51.64 -11.72
CA SER A 358 -10.28 -51.35 -10.86
C SER A 358 -10.51 -50.13 -10.00
N ARG A 359 -10.03 -50.16 -8.74
CA ARG A 359 -10.08 -49.01 -7.79
C ARG A 359 -9.47 -47.74 -8.39
N TRP A 360 -8.35 -47.90 -9.10
CA TRP A 360 -7.65 -46.78 -9.75
C TRP A 360 -8.48 -46.09 -10.84
N ARG A 361 -9.27 -46.87 -11.61
CA ARG A 361 -10.15 -46.31 -12.63
C ARG A 361 -11.26 -45.47 -12.02
N LEU A 362 -11.80 -45.88 -10.85
CA LEU A 362 -12.83 -45.12 -10.13
C LEU A 362 -12.24 -43.86 -9.48
N VAL A 363 -11.03 -43.98 -8.88
CA VAL A 363 -10.30 -42.82 -8.32
C VAL A 363 -10.03 -41.77 -9.42
N ARG A 364 -9.52 -42.23 -10.58
CA ARG A 364 -9.26 -41.33 -11.73
C ARG A 364 -10.52 -40.62 -12.21
N GLN A 365 -11.63 -41.34 -12.28
CA GLN A 365 -12.92 -40.78 -12.69
C GLN A 365 -13.41 -39.71 -11.71
N LEU A 366 -13.33 -39.95 -10.39
CA LEU A 366 -13.72 -38.99 -9.36
C LEU A 366 -12.78 -37.77 -9.33
N LEU A 367 -11.49 -37.99 -9.55
CA LEU A 367 -10.51 -36.88 -9.70
C LEU A 367 -10.83 -36.05 -10.95
N THR A 368 -11.19 -36.66 -12.07
CA THR A 368 -11.58 -35.92 -13.29
C THR A 368 -12.81 -35.03 -13.04
N GLU A 369 -13.81 -35.52 -12.28
CA GLU A 369 -14.95 -34.69 -11.84
C GLU A 369 -14.50 -33.50 -10.99
N SER A 370 -13.60 -33.71 -10.05
CA SER A 370 -13.09 -32.64 -9.15
C SER A 370 -12.24 -31.62 -9.90
N VAL A 371 -11.35 -32.05 -10.80
CA VAL A 371 -10.53 -31.17 -11.64
C VAL A 371 -11.38 -30.34 -12.60
N LEU A 372 -12.45 -30.96 -13.19
CA LEU A 372 -13.37 -30.23 -14.07
C LEU A 372 -14.16 -29.16 -13.30
N LEU A 373 -14.64 -29.47 -12.08
CA LEU A 373 -15.24 -28.48 -11.17
C LEU A 373 -14.28 -27.35 -10.86
N ALA A 374 -13.02 -27.67 -10.55
CA ALA A 374 -11.98 -26.69 -10.24
C ALA A 374 -11.63 -25.82 -11.47
N ALA A 375 -11.60 -26.39 -12.67
CA ALA A 375 -11.36 -25.65 -13.90
C ALA A 375 -12.49 -24.66 -14.22
N VAL A 376 -13.76 -25.07 -14.08
CA VAL A 376 -14.92 -24.19 -14.26
C VAL A 376 -14.96 -23.12 -13.17
N GLY A 377 -14.72 -23.50 -11.90
CA GLY A 377 -14.62 -22.56 -10.78
C GLY A 377 -13.47 -21.58 -10.94
N GLY A 378 -12.31 -22.03 -11.43
CA GLY A 378 -11.15 -21.18 -11.73
C GLY A 378 -11.43 -20.17 -12.86
N ALA A 379 -12.08 -20.61 -13.94
CA ALA A 379 -12.49 -19.72 -15.03
C ALA A 379 -13.44 -18.61 -14.55
N LEU A 380 -14.44 -18.95 -13.73
CA LEU A 380 -15.29 -17.96 -13.07
C LEU A 380 -14.51 -17.13 -12.03
N GLY A 381 -13.52 -17.72 -11.36
CA GLY A 381 -12.64 -17.03 -10.44
C GLY A 381 -11.85 -15.91 -11.09
N ILE A 382 -11.43 -16.06 -12.36
CA ILE A 382 -10.80 -14.99 -13.14
C ILE A 382 -11.77 -13.81 -13.32
N LEU A 383 -13.05 -14.06 -13.63
CA LEU A 383 -14.05 -12.99 -13.73
C LEU A 383 -14.25 -12.27 -12.39
N PHE A 384 -14.31 -13.03 -11.29
CA PHE A 384 -14.35 -12.44 -9.93
C PHE A 384 -13.08 -11.65 -9.62
N ALA A 385 -11.90 -12.13 -10.02
CA ALA A 385 -10.64 -11.42 -9.82
C ALA A 385 -10.63 -10.06 -10.55
N VAL A 386 -11.14 -9.99 -11.78
CA VAL A 386 -11.32 -8.71 -12.52
C VAL A 386 -12.25 -7.77 -11.75
N TRP A 387 -13.35 -8.29 -11.23
CA TRP A 387 -14.33 -7.50 -10.47
C TRP A 387 -13.75 -6.96 -9.16
N ILE A 388 -13.07 -7.81 -8.40
CA ILE A 388 -12.39 -7.41 -7.15
C ILE A 388 -11.28 -6.41 -7.46
N LYS A 389 -10.50 -6.62 -8.53
CA LYS A 389 -9.46 -5.70 -9.00
C LYS A 389 -10.05 -4.31 -9.30
N ASN A 390 -11.12 -4.24 -10.09
CA ASN A 390 -11.74 -2.96 -10.43
C ASN A 390 -12.31 -2.26 -9.19
N GLY A 391 -12.92 -3.02 -8.27
CA GLY A 391 -13.34 -2.50 -6.98
C GLY A 391 -12.17 -2.00 -6.11
N LEU A 392 -11.03 -2.69 -6.16
CA LEU A 392 -9.82 -2.29 -5.47
C LEU A 392 -9.22 -1.00 -6.04
N LEU A 393 -9.22 -0.83 -7.38
CA LEU A 393 -8.76 0.39 -8.04
C LEU A 393 -9.59 1.60 -7.62
N VAL A 394 -10.92 1.50 -7.57
CA VAL A 394 -11.80 2.56 -7.04
C VAL A 394 -11.45 2.91 -5.58
N VAL A 395 -10.99 1.93 -4.82
CA VAL A 395 -10.54 2.15 -3.43
C VAL A 395 -9.15 2.79 -3.38
N THR A 396 -8.27 2.49 -4.35
CA THR A 396 -6.89 3.01 -4.42
C THR A 396 -6.78 4.38 -5.11
N GLU A 397 -7.73 4.78 -5.94
CA GLU A 397 -7.82 6.17 -6.46
C GLU A 397 -7.84 7.21 -5.32
N TRP A 398 -8.29 6.81 -4.13
CA TRP A 398 -8.25 7.61 -2.90
C TRP A 398 -6.87 7.58 -2.21
N ALA A 399 -5.97 6.66 -2.58
CA ALA A 399 -4.66 6.50 -1.95
C ALA A 399 -3.56 7.42 -2.53
N GLY A 400 -3.93 8.30 -3.45
CA GLY A 400 -3.03 9.31 -4.02
C GLY A 400 -2.37 8.89 -5.35
N ARG A 401 -1.71 9.85 -6.00
CA ARG A 401 -1.06 9.70 -7.32
C ARG A 401 -0.06 8.55 -7.41
N GLU A 402 0.57 8.19 -6.29
CA GLU A 402 1.61 7.16 -6.26
C GLU A 402 1.11 5.74 -6.57
N MET A 403 -0.19 5.45 -6.32
CA MET A 403 -0.77 4.13 -6.63
C MET A 403 -1.59 4.09 -7.92
N SER A 404 -1.87 5.22 -8.54
CA SER A 404 -2.71 5.28 -9.75
C SER A 404 -2.05 4.66 -11.00
N ALA A 405 -0.73 4.50 -11.00
CA ALA A 405 0.01 3.84 -12.06
C ALA A 405 0.18 2.31 -11.83
N LEU A 406 -0.29 1.79 -10.69
CA LEU A 406 -0.39 0.35 -10.46
C LEU A 406 -1.57 -0.19 -11.27
N GLU A 407 -1.31 -0.59 -12.51
CA GLU A 407 -2.25 -1.42 -13.27
C GLU A 407 -1.92 -2.90 -13.05
N PRO A 408 -2.59 -3.59 -12.10
CA PRO A 408 -2.47 -5.03 -12.01
C PRO A 408 -3.05 -5.65 -13.27
N LYS A 409 -2.19 -6.17 -14.15
CA LYS A 409 -2.62 -6.81 -15.41
C LYS A 409 -2.78 -8.31 -15.19
N LEU A 410 -3.81 -8.89 -15.78
CA LEU A 410 -3.94 -10.34 -15.88
C LEU A 410 -2.98 -10.82 -16.98
N ASP A 411 -1.73 -11.02 -16.61
CA ASP A 411 -0.71 -11.54 -17.52
C ASP A 411 -0.60 -13.09 -17.45
N LEU A 412 0.30 -13.65 -18.23
CA LEU A 412 0.51 -15.10 -18.27
C LEU A 412 0.93 -15.70 -16.92
N ARG A 413 1.58 -14.91 -16.04
CA ARG A 413 1.97 -15.38 -14.69
C ARG A 413 0.77 -15.51 -13.79
N VAL A 414 -0.11 -14.49 -13.78
CA VAL A 414 -1.37 -14.50 -13.01
C VAL A 414 -2.28 -15.61 -13.52
N LEU A 415 -2.40 -15.80 -14.85
CA LEU A 415 -3.17 -16.90 -15.43
C LEU A 415 -2.56 -18.26 -15.07
N GLY A 416 -1.24 -18.41 -15.17
CA GLY A 416 -0.52 -19.63 -14.78
C GLY A 416 -0.69 -19.96 -13.29
N PHE A 417 -0.60 -18.97 -12.42
CA PHE A 417 -0.88 -19.10 -11.00
C PHE A 417 -2.33 -19.58 -10.77
N THR A 418 -3.31 -18.94 -11.40
CA THR A 418 -4.74 -19.28 -11.25
C THR A 418 -5.02 -20.69 -11.71
N LEU A 419 -4.48 -21.10 -12.87
CA LEU A 419 -4.63 -22.45 -13.38
C LEU A 419 -3.96 -23.48 -12.47
N GLY A 420 -2.73 -23.20 -12.02
CA GLY A 420 -1.99 -24.05 -11.08
C GLY A 420 -2.72 -24.21 -9.75
N LEU A 421 -3.23 -23.11 -9.20
CA LEU A 421 -3.98 -23.11 -7.95
C LEU A 421 -5.31 -23.87 -8.08
N SER A 422 -6.04 -23.67 -9.18
CA SER A 422 -7.29 -24.39 -9.47
C SER A 422 -7.05 -25.88 -9.60
N PHE A 423 -6.03 -26.28 -10.37
CA PHE A 423 -5.65 -27.69 -10.55
C PHE A 423 -5.24 -28.33 -9.22
N LEU A 424 -4.37 -27.67 -8.44
CA LEU A 424 -3.89 -28.14 -7.14
C LEU A 424 -5.06 -28.31 -6.15
N THR A 425 -5.98 -27.33 -6.11
CA THR A 425 -7.20 -27.37 -5.32
C THR A 425 -8.06 -28.60 -5.70
N GLY A 426 -8.33 -28.80 -6.99
CA GLY A 426 -9.10 -29.94 -7.49
C GLY A 426 -8.45 -31.28 -7.17
N LEU A 427 -7.12 -31.36 -7.24
CA LEU A 427 -6.35 -32.55 -6.96
C LEU A 427 -6.34 -32.90 -5.45
N ILE A 428 -5.89 -31.96 -4.61
CA ILE A 428 -5.73 -32.19 -3.14
C ILE A 428 -7.06 -32.55 -2.52
N PHE A 429 -8.11 -31.81 -2.83
CA PHE A 429 -9.42 -32.01 -2.22
C PHE A 429 -10.30 -33.01 -2.94
N GLY A 430 -9.90 -33.46 -4.13
CA GLY A 430 -10.50 -34.60 -4.85
C GLY A 430 -9.92 -35.96 -4.44
N ILE A 431 -8.62 -36.03 -4.12
CA ILE A 431 -7.93 -37.29 -3.79
C ILE A 431 -8.53 -37.95 -2.55
N LEU A 432 -8.64 -37.23 -1.43
CA LEU A 432 -9.08 -37.79 -0.16
C LEU A 432 -10.51 -38.35 -0.21
N PRO A 433 -11.53 -37.66 -0.76
CA PRO A 433 -12.85 -38.23 -1.00
C PRO A 433 -12.84 -39.41 -1.97
N ALA A 434 -12.03 -39.35 -3.05
CA ALA A 434 -11.97 -40.43 -4.04
C ALA A 434 -11.37 -41.73 -3.45
N LEU A 435 -10.30 -41.62 -2.69
CA LEU A 435 -9.71 -42.79 -2.00
C LEU A 435 -10.69 -43.39 -1.00
N ARG A 436 -11.37 -42.58 -0.21
CA ARG A 436 -12.36 -43.05 0.77
C ARG A 436 -13.63 -43.61 0.16
N ALA A 437 -14.05 -43.09 -1.00
CA ALA A 437 -15.23 -43.64 -1.70
C ALA A 437 -14.96 -45.02 -2.33
N THR A 438 -13.68 -45.33 -2.61
CA THR A 438 -13.27 -46.62 -3.22
C THR A 438 -12.78 -47.64 -2.19
N ASP A 439 -12.58 -47.27 -0.93
CA ASP A 439 -12.21 -48.17 0.17
C ASP A 439 -13.47 -48.75 0.81
N LEU A 440 -14.06 -49.72 0.11
CA LEU A 440 -15.31 -50.41 0.48
C LEU A 440 -15.07 -51.89 0.68
N ASP A 441 -15.46 -52.39 1.85
CA ASP A 441 -15.68 -53.81 2.04
C ASP A 441 -16.97 -54.24 1.31
N LEU A 442 -16.81 -55.11 0.29
CA LEU A 442 -17.92 -55.51 -0.62
C LEU A 442 -19.03 -56.28 0.08
N THR A 443 -18.70 -57.10 1.10
CA THR A 443 -19.64 -57.98 1.79
C THR A 443 -20.70 -57.21 2.63
N PRO A 444 -20.31 -56.23 3.46
CA PRO A 444 -21.32 -55.40 4.16
C PRO A 444 -22.06 -54.43 3.24
N ALA A 445 -21.39 -53.88 2.20
CA ALA A 445 -21.99 -52.90 1.31
C ALA A 445 -23.16 -53.44 0.45
N LEU A 446 -23.19 -54.76 0.21
CA LEU A 446 -24.24 -55.44 -0.56
C LEU A 446 -25.32 -56.10 0.33
N LYS A 447 -25.01 -56.40 1.63
CA LYS A 447 -25.91 -57.09 2.57
C LYS A 447 -26.68 -56.19 3.52
N ASP A 448 -26.20 -54.97 3.83
CA ASP A 448 -26.81 -54.16 4.90
C ASP A 448 -27.82 -53.15 4.37
N ALA A 449 -29.10 -53.53 4.39
CA ALA A 449 -30.21 -52.60 4.43
C ALA A 449 -30.61 -52.17 5.85
N GLY A 450 -29.88 -52.58 6.93
CA GLY A 450 -30.49 -52.44 8.25
C GLY A 450 -29.59 -52.15 9.48
N ARG A 451 -28.24 -52.19 9.44
CA ARG A 451 -27.43 -51.99 10.66
C ARG A 451 -26.20 -51.16 10.46
N SER A 452 -26.28 -49.88 10.81
CA SER A 452 -25.20 -48.89 10.75
C SER A 452 -24.45 -48.75 12.07
N SER A 453 -23.50 -49.62 12.39
CA SER A 453 -22.57 -49.39 13.49
C SER A 453 -21.23 -48.71 13.08
N THR A 454 -20.95 -48.63 11.76
CA THR A 454 -19.72 -48.00 11.21
C THR A 454 -19.89 -46.53 10.82
N ALA A 455 -21.05 -45.89 11.04
CA ALA A 455 -21.30 -44.50 10.69
C ALA A 455 -20.59 -43.48 11.60
N ILE A 456 -20.19 -43.89 12.83
CA ILE A 456 -19.67 -42.99 13.86
C ILE A 456 -18.26 -42.46 13.50
N GLY A 457 -17.41 -43.31 12.90
CA GLY A 457 -16.04 -42.91 12.52
C GLY A 457 -15.95 -41.97 11.32
N ARG A 458 -17.00 -41.84 10.53
CA ARG A 458 -17.00 -41.06 9.26
C ARG A 458 -17.51 -39.64 9.38
N SER A 459 -18.33 -39.31 10.37
CA SER A 459 -18.83 -37.97 10.62
C SER A 459 -17.79 -37.03 11.25
N TRP A 460 -16.73 -37.59 11.84
CA TRP A 460 -15.69 -36.84 12.56
C TRP A 460 -14.91 -35.88 11.67
N LEU A 461 -14.50 -36.31 10.44
CA LEU A 461 -13.72 -35.45 9.55
C LEU A 461 -14.54 -34.23 9.06
N SER A 462 -15.77 -34.47 8.60
CA SER A 462 -16.64 -33.37 8.14
C SER A 462 -16.98 -32.40 9.26
N ARG A 463 -17.17 -32.92 10.49
CA ARG A 463 -17.37 -32.07 11.68
C ARG A 463 -16.12 -31.28 12.03
N GLY A 464 -14.93 -31.90 11.96
CA GLY A 464 -13.65 -31.24 12.18
C GLY A 464 -13.37 -30.12 11.18
N LEU A 465 -13.66 -30.37 9.88
CA LEU A 465 -13.54 -29.34 8.84
C LEU A 465 -14.44 -28.11 9.12
N VAL A 466 -15.68 -28.32 9.56
CA VAL A 466 -16.58 -27.21 9.94
C VAL A 466 -16.03 -26.44 11.13
N VAL A 467 -15.50 -27.13 12.17
CA VAL A 467 -14.87 -26.46 13.32
C VAL A 467 -13.69 -25.57 12.87
N VAL A 468 -12.79 -26.11 12.03
CA VAL A 468 -11.64 -25.35 11.49
C VAL A 468 -12.13 -24.13 10.68
N GLN A 469 -13.13 -24.30 9.81
CA GLN A 469 -13.70 -23.20 9.01
C GLN A 469 -14.27 -22.08 9.89
N VAL A 470 -15.05 -22.44 10.91
CA VAL A 470 -15.60 -21.46 11.85
C VAL A 470 -14.45 -20.79 12.61
N SER A 471 -13.46 -21.54 13.09
CA SER A 471 -12.30 -20.97 13.83
C SER A 471 -11.52 -19.98 12.98
N VAL A 472 -11.24 -20.31 11.72
CA VAL A 472 -10.53 -19.39 10.80
C VAL A 472 -11.39 -18.17 10.48
N SER A 473 -12.72 -18.35 10.30
CA SER A 473 -13.63 -17.21 10.06
C SER A 473 -13.67 -16.24 11.26
N VAL A 474 -13.67 -16.78 12.51
CA VAL A 474 -13.56 -15.96 13.75
C VAL A 474 -12.28 -15.14 13.72
N LEU A 475 -11.15 -15.78 13.42
CA LEU A 475 -9.83 -15.13 13.40
C LEU A 475 -9.79 -13.98 12.39
N LEU A 476 -10.26 -14.21 11.15
CA LEU A 476 -10.29 -13.19 10.09
C LEU A 476 -11.22 -12.03 10.44
N LEU A 477 -12.41 -12.31 10.97
CA LEU A 477 -13.38 -11.29 11.35
C LEU A 477 -12.92 -10.46 12.56
N ILE A 478 -12.22 -11.07 13.52
CA ILE A 478 -11.63 -10.32 14.65
C ILE A 478 -10.55 -9.37 14.11
N GLY A 479 -9.65 -9.82 13.23
CA GLY A 479 -8.67 -8.96 12.58
C GLY A 479 -9.34 -7.78 11.84
N ALA A 480 -10.38 -8.06 11.06
CA ALA A 480 -11.16 -7.03 10.37
C ALA A 480 -11.82 -6.04 11.36
N GLY A 481 -12.44 -6.55 12.41
CA GLY A 481 -13.11 -5.74 13.43
C GLY A 481 -12.16 -4.80 14.18
N LEU A 482 -10.96 -5.28 14.54
CA LEU A 482 -9.93 -4.48 15.19
C LEU A 482 -9.41 -3.37 14.26
N LEU A 483 -9.19 -3.66 12.97
CA LEU A 483 -8.76 -2.64 12.00
C LEU A 483 -9.85 -1.61 11.70
N ILE A 484 -11.12 -2.02 11.61
CA ILE A 484 -12.24 -1.08 11.44
C ILE A 484 -12.29 -0.13 12.66
N ARG A 485 -12.11 -0.67 13.87
CA ARG A 485 -12.12 0.13 15.07
C ARG A 485 -10.91 1.06 15.17
N THR A 486 -9.73 0.58 14.81
CA THR A 486 -8.52 1.40 14.64
C THR A 486 -8.77 2.57 13.68
N LEU A 487 -9.32 2.28 12.50
CA LEU A 487 -9.63 3.31 11.50
C LEU A 487 -10.64 4.34 12.05
N ARG A 488 -11.70 3.88 12.73
CA ARG A 488 -12.66 4.80 13.36
C ARG A 488 -12.01 5.67 14.43
N ASN A 489 -11.15 5.10 15.27
CA ASN A 489 -10.43 5.86 16.28
C ASN A 489 -9.53 6.92 15.63
N LEU A 490 -8.75 6.56 14.58
CA LEU A 490 -7.92 7.50 13.84
C LEU A 490 -8.72 8.63 13.20
N GLN A 491 -9.90 8.34 12.65
CA GLN A 491 -10.80 9.34 12.06
C GLN A 491 -11.40 10.30 13.10
N HIS A 492 -11.45 9.91 14.37
CA HIS A 492 -12.00 10.73 15.47
C HIS A 492 -10.93 11.30 16.38
N VAL A 493 -9.65 11.12 16.05
CA VAL A 493 -8.56 11.78 16.78
C VAL A 493 -8.72 13.29 16.68
N ASP A 494 -8.59 13.99 17.81
CA ASP A 494 -8.49 15.45 17.80
C ASP A 494 -7.16 15.85 17.11
N ILE A 495 -7.29 16.34 15.88
CA ILE A 495 -6.15 16.77 15.09
C ILE A 495 -5.64 18.16 15.47
N GLY A 496 -6.33 18.86 16.39
CA GLY A 496 -5.92 20.16 16.93
C GLY A 496 -6.25 21.36 16.06
N PHE A 497 -6.90 21.15 14.89
CA PHE A 497 -7.37 22.21 13.99
C PHE A 497 -8.67 21.80 13.28
N ASN A 498 -9.34 22.73 12.62
CA ASN A 498 -10.58 22.42 11.90
C ASN A 498 -10.32 22.17 10.42
N ALA A 499 -10.43 20.88 10.02
CA ALA A 499 -10.24 20.45 8.63
C ALA A 499 -11.47 20.69 7.72
N GLN A 500 -12.64 21.02 8.28
CA GLN A 500 -13.85 21.24 7.50
C GLN A 500 -13.78 22.55 6.70
N ASN A 501 -14.39 22.56 5.53
CA ASN A 501 -14.51 23.75 4.68
C ASN A 501 -13.13 24.38 4.33
N LEU A 502 -12.09 23.56 4.15
CA LEU A 502 -10.78 24.00 3.69
C LEU A 502 -10.47 23.40 2.32
N LEU A 503 -10.20 24.23 1.32
CA LEU A 503 -9.66 23.85 0.02
C LEU A 503 -8.17 24.11 0.01
N LEU A 504 -7.41 23.15 -0.51
CA LEU A 504 -5.97 23.19 -0.63
C LEU A 504 -5.57 23.09 -2.11
N PHE A 505 -4.53 23.81 -2.48
CA PHE A 505 -3.81 23.58 -3.74
C PHE A 505 -2.33 23.96 -3.58
N ASP A 506 -1.48 23.31 -4.36
CA ASP A 506 -0.04 23.51 -4.32
C ASP A 506 0.36 24.49 -5.44
N VAL A 507 1.29 25.41 -5.14
CA VAL A 507 1.88 26.35 -6.07
C VAL A 507 3.39 26.36 -5.87
N ASP A 508 4.15 26.36 -6.96
CA ASP A 508 5.59 26.45 -6.91
C ASP A 508 6.11 27.57 -7.82
N PRO A 509 6.15 28.83 -7.33
CA PRO A 509 6.66 29.97 -8.09
C PRO A 509 8.15 29.87 -8.41
N SER A 510 8.94 29.07 -7.65
CA SER A 510 10.37 28.94 -7.89
C SER A 510 10.67 28.35 -9.27
N LEU A 511 9.79 27.45 -9.75
CA LEU A 511 9.85 26.87 -11.10
C LEU A 511 9.74 27.91 -12.24
N LEU A 512 9.27 29.13 -11.92
CA LEU A 512 9.15 30.27 -12.84
C LEU A 512 10.16 31.38 -12.53
N GLY A 513 11.06 31.16 -11.57
CA GLY A 513 12.10 32.10 -11.19
C GLY A 513 11.64 33.27 -10.31
N TYR A 514 10.46 33.16 -9.65
CA TYR A 514 10.02 34.15 -8.67
C TYR A 514 10.84 34.05 -7.39
N LYS A 515 11.46 35.16 -6.98
CA LYS A 515 12.32 35.31 -5.80
C LYS A 515 12.13 36.67 -5.15
N ASP A 516 12.52 36.80 -3.90
CA ASP A 516 12.60 38.05 -3.14
C ASP A 516 11.33 38.90 -3.29
N ASP A 517 11.46 40.16 -3.63
CA ASP A 517 10.35 41.06 -3.79
C ASP A 517 9.35 40.65 -4.87
N LYS A 518 9.80 39.94 -5.91
CA LYS A 518 8.88 39.40 -6.95
C LYS A 518 7.99 38.32 -6.37
N LEU A 519 8.51 37.45 -5.52
CA LEU A 519 7.75 36.44 -4.82
C LEU A 519 6.75 37.05 -3.85
N VAL A 520 7.18 38.07 -3.09
CA VAL A 520 6.31 38.84 -2.18
C VAL A 520 5.14 39.46 -2.95
N ASN A 521 5.43 40.15 -4.05
CA ASN A 521 4.40 40.79 -4.88
C ASN A 521 3.44 39.77 -5.49
N LEU A 522 3.94 38.63 -5.99
CA LEU A 522 3.11 37.55 -6.51
C LEU A 522 2.11 37.07 -5.46
N TYR A 523 2.59 36.74 -4.25
CA TYR A 523 1.73 36.24 -3.18
C TYR A 523 0.73 37.28 -2.69
N GLN A 524 1.13 38.55 -2.56
CA GLN A 524 0.20 39.63 -2.20
C GLN A 524 -0.92 39.79 -3.23
N HIS A 525 -0.59 39.72 -4.53
CA HIS A 525 -1.57 39.78 -5.60
C HIS A 525 -2.49 38.54 -5.56
N ALA A 526 -1.92 37.35 -5.36
CA ALA A 526 -2.69 36.12 -5.21
C ALA A 526 -3.67 36.18 -4.03
N PHE A 527 -3.22 36.64 -2.85
CA PHE A 527 -4.11 36.81 -1.70
C PHE A 527 -5.27 37.74 -2.01
N GLY A 528 -4.99 38.95 -2.58
CA GLY A 528 -6.04 39.92 -2.92
C GLY A 528 -7.08 39.35 -3.91
N ARG A 529 -6.61 38.56 -4.92
CA ARG A 529 -7.52 37.97 -5.90
C ARG A 529 -8.33 36.79 -5.32
N LEU A 530 -7.71 35.97 -4.49
CA LEU A 530 -8.38 34.82 -3.86
C LEU A 530 -9.37 35.26 -2.77
N GLU A 531 -9.05 36.26 -1.98
CA GLU A 531 -9.94 36.81 -0.95
C GLU A 531 -11.14 37.52 -1.54
N ALA A 532 -11.05 37.99 -2.80
CA ALA A 532 -12.17 38.59 -3.54
C ALA A 532 -13.14 37.54 -4.12
N VAL A 533 -12.82 36.26 -4.14
CA VAL A 533 -13.72 35.21 -4.67
C VAL A 533 -14.92 35.02 -3.73
N PRO A 534 -16.17 35.15 -4.23
CA PRO A 534 -17.36 34.95 -3.41
C PRO A 534 -17.39 33.55 -2.78
N GLY A 535 -17.62 33.49 -1.47
CA GLY A 535 -17.62 32.22 -0.71
C GLY A 535 -16.28 31.88 -0.03
N VAL A 536 -15.22 32.67 -0.27
CA VAL A 536 -13.97 32.60 0.48
C VAL A 536 -14.11 33.39 1.78
N GLU A 537 -13.80 32.77 2.90
CA GLU A 537 -13.80 33.39 4.24
C GLU A 537 -12.42 33.92 4.60
N SER A 538 -11.39 33.14 4.34
CA SER A 538 -9.99 33.53 4.56
C SER A 538 -9.04 32.69 3.73
N VAL A 539 -7.91 33.30 3.35
CA VAL A 539 -6.83 32.69 2.58
C VAL A 539 -5.56 32.68 3.40
N THR A 540 -4.91 31.56 3.51
CA THR A 540 -3.58 31.45 4.07
C THR A 540 -2.72 30.53 3.22
N PHE A 541 -1.46 30.39 3.57
CA PHE A 541 -0.62 29.33 3.04
C PHE A 541 0.37 28.82 4.06
N SER A 542 0.89 27.64 3.80
CA SER A 542 2.00 27.04 4.48
C SER A 542 2.97 26.38 3.48
N ARG A 543 4.21 26.13 3.88
CA ARG A 543 5.16 25.39 3.04
C ARG A 543 4.69 23.96 2.76
N ASN A 544 4.12 23.30 3.75
CA ASN A 544 3.55 21.94 3.64
C ASN A 544 2.19 21.95 4.32
N ALA A 545 1.17 21.41 3.69
CA ALA A 545 -0.11 21.25 4.36
C ALA A 545 0.02 20.36 5.61
N LEU A 546 -0.78 20.63 6.63
CA LEU A 546 -0.89 19.71 7.76
C LEU A 546 -1.45 18.37 7.28
N LEU A 547 -0.99 17.26 7.86
CA LEU A 547 -1.34 15.88 7.51
C LEU A 547 -0.96 15.52 6.06
N SER A 548 0.23 15.93 5.59
CA SER A 548 0.69 15.66 4.22
C SER A 548 1.83 14.66 4.11
N HIS A 549 2.22 13.98 5.20
CA HIS A 549 3.46 13.20 5.30
C HIS A 549 4.75 14.00 5.04
N GLY A 550 4.64 15.21 4.48
CA GLY A 550 5.76 16.14 4.33
C GLY A 550 6.22 16.65 5.68
N SER A 551 7.51 16.61 5.95
CA SER A 551 8.03 17.17 7.18
C SER A 551 9.33 17.94 6.94
N ASN A 552 9.43 19.11 7.53
CA ASN A 552 10.66 19.87 7.59
C ASN A 552 11.15 19.87 9.03
N THR A 553 12.08 18.99 9.34
CA THR A 553 12.72 18.89 10.67
C THR A 553 14.01 19.68 10.63
N SER A 554 14.24 20.48 11.65
CA SER A 554 15.49 21.21 11.83
C SER A 554 16.02 20.99 13.25
N SER A 555 17.34 20.87 13.40
CA SER A 555 17.99 20.99 14.70
C SER A 555 17.77 22.39 15.23
N ILE A 556 17.50 22.49 16.53
CA ILE A 556 17.38 23.73 17.26
C ILE A 556 18.37 23.73 18.42
N TYR A 557 18.91 24.90 18.72
CA TYR A 557 19.85 25.10 19.80
C TYR A 557 19.28 26.10 20.79
N LEU A 558 19.27 25.74 22.06
CA LEU A 558 18.72 26.53 23.18
C LEU A 558 19.84 27.15 24.00
N PRO A 559 20.22 28.41 23.74
CA PRO A 559 21.39 29.05 24.37
C PRO A 559 21.29 29.14 25.89
N HIS A 560 20.09 29.14 26.45
CA HIS A 560 19.86 29.25 27.90
C HIS A 560 19.93 27.92 28.64
N MET A 561 19.97 26.81 27.90
CA MET A 561 20.02 25.45 28.43
C MET A 561 21.31 24.81 28.00
N LEU A 562 22.10 24.37 28.96
CA LEU A 562 23.36 23.66 28.70
C LEU A 562 23.12 22.16 28.81
N GLY A 563 23.59 21.43 27.80
CA GLY A 563 23.68 19.98 27.85
C GLY A 563 24.74 19.51 28.85
N SER A 564 24.84 18.21 29.03
CA SER A 564 25.84 17.58 29.92
C SER A 564 27.29 17.87 29.51
N ASP A 565 27.52 18.29 28.26
CA ASP A 565 28.82 18.68 27.69
C ASP A 565 29.12 20.18 27.79
N GLY A 566 28.27 20.95 28.44
CA GLY A 566 28.42 22.40 28.62
C GLY A 566 28.11 23.24 27.38
N LYS A 567 27.59 22.61 26.29
CA LYS A 567 27.15 23.31 25.09
C LYS A 567 25.65 23.61 25.16
N PRO A 568 25.14 24.54 24.33
CA PRO A 568 23.69 24.74 24.18
C PRO A 568 22.96 23.43 23.94
N LEU A 569 21.82 23.22 24.60
CA LEU A 569 21.01 22.04 24.44
C LEU A 569 20.54 21.93 22.97
N GLU A 570 20.88 20.83 22.31
CA GLU A 570 20.42 20.50 20.99
C GLU A 570 19.12 19.75 21.07
N GLY A 571 18.14 20.10 20.23
CA GLY A 571 16.89 19.45 20.09
C GLY A 571 16.42 19.45 18.64
N GLU A 572 15.29 18.84 18.36
CA GLU A 572 14.66 18.82 17.04
C GLU A 572 13.26 19.43 17.08
N ALA A 573 12.92 20.21 16.07
CA ALA A 573 11.56 20.72 15.89
C ALA A 573 11.14 20.67 14.43
N LYS A 574 9.83 20.54 14.23
CA LYS A 574 9.21 20.73 12.91
C LYS A 574 9.08 22.22 12.65
N VAL A 575 9.59 22.68 11.53
CA VAL A 575 9.56 24.10 11.15
C VAL A 575 8.49 24.29 10.09
N HIS A 576 7.53 25.14 10.39
CA HIS A 576 6.39 25.45 9.55
C HIS A 576 6.40 26.92 9.15
N THR A 577 6.75 27.22 7.90
CA THR A 577 6.72 28.57 7.35
C THR A 577 5.29 28.86 6.90
N VAL A 578 4.69 29.91 7.43
CA VAL A 578 3.26 30.21 7.29
C VAL A 578 2.97 31.68 7.06
N ARG A 579 1.80 31.99 6.47
CA ARG A 579 1.22 33.34 6.47
C ARG A 579 0.76 33.70 7.89
N GLU A 580 0.74 34.98 8.22
CA GLU A 580 0.47 35.51 9.57
C GLU A 580 -0.90 35.10 10.12
N ASN A 581 -1.89 34.92 9.26
CA ASN A 581 -3.24 34.51 9.63
C ASN A 581 -3.45 32.99 9.66
N PHE A 582 -2.39 32.18 9.50
CA PHE A 582 -2.46 30.70 9.41
C PHE A 582 -3.21 30.08 10.61
N LEU A 583 -2.80 30.43 11.85
CA LEU A 583 -3.44 29.88 13.05
C LEU A 583 -4.94 30.18 13.08
N ARG A 584 -5.34 31.40 12.67
CA ARG A 584 -6.75 31.81 12.62
C ARG A 584 -7.50 31.06 11.53
N THR A 585 -6.94 30.95 10.33
CA THR A 585 -7.57 30.24 9.19
C THR A 585 -7.73 28.76 9.48
N MET A 586 -6.72 28.12 10.10
CA MET A 586 -6.78 26.73 10.52
C MET A 586 -7.57 26.51 11.82
N GLN A 587 -7.98 27.59 12.52
CA GLN A 587 -8.67 27.58 13.79
C GLN A 587 -7.84 26.86 14.89
N ILE A 588 -6.55 27.11 14.93
CA ILE A 588 -5.63 26.66 15.99
C ILE A 588 -5.58 27.77 17.06
N PRO A 589 -6.03 27.52 18.30
CA PRO A 589 -6.06 28.54 19.35
C PRO A 589 -4.64 28.97 19.74
N LEU A 590 -4.42 30.28 19.84
CA LEU A 590 -3.27 30.83 20.51
C LEU A 590 -3.53 30.81 22.03
N LEU A 591 -2.60 30.28 22.82
CA LEU A 591 -2.78 30.08 24.26
C LEU A 591 -2.16 31.21 25.08
N THR A 592 -0.97 31.66 24.70
CA THR A 592 -0.26 32.75 25.36
C THR A 592 0.55 33.56 24.35
N GLY A 593 0.85 34.81 24.68
CA GLY A 593 1.62 35.70 23.82
C GLY A 593 0.81 36.31 22.66
N ARG A 594 1.48 36.62 21.54
CA ARG A 594 0.88 37.15 20.32
C ARG A 594 1.09 36.23 19.11
N ASN A 595 0.24 36.37 18.11
CA ASN A 595 0.42 35.73 16.82
C ASN A 595 1.48 36.45 15.99
N LEU A 596 1.91 35.83 14.88
CA LEU A 596 2.65 36.46 13.81
C LEU A 596 1.80 37.60 13.20
N THR A 597 2.46 38.65 12.73
CA THR A 597 1.85 39.83 12.11
C THR A 597 2.56 40.19 10.81
N GLU A 598 1.97 41.05 9.98
CA GLU A 598 2.61 41.53 8.75
C GLU A 598 3.87 42.37 9.03
N GLN A 599 4.01 42.87 10.24
CA GLN A 599 5.19 43.64 10.68
C GLN A 599 6.41 42.75 10.98
N ASP A 600 6.16 41.42 11.13
CA ASP A 600 7.25 40.44 11.34
C ASP A 600 7.84 40.04 9.94
N ASP A 601 8.46 41.07 9.29
CA ASP A 601 9.06 40.95 7.96
C ASP A 601 10.61 40.73 8.06
N ALA A 602 11.31 40.74 6.91
CA ALA A 602 12.74 40.54 6.83
C ALA A 602 13.60 41.61 7.58
N ARG A 603 13.02 42.76 7.90
CA ARG A 603 13.68 43.87 8.59
C ARG A 603 13.46 43.86 10.11
N ALA A 604 12.41 43.14 10.53
CA ALA A 604 12.07 43.01 11.94
C ALA A 604 12.94 41.91 12.64
N PRO A 605 13.09 41.97 13.97
CA PRO A 605 13.70 40.86 14.70
C PRO A 605 13.00 39.53 14.37
N ARG A 606 13.78 38.47 14.22
CA ARG A 606 13.21 37.14 13.92
C ARG A 606 12.36 36.62 15.07
N VAL A 607 11.15 36.22 14.75
CA VAL A 607 10.17 35.74 15.72
C VAL A 607 9.57 34.41 15.29
N ALA A 608 9.07 33.65 16.27
CA ALA A 608 8.36 32.42 16.05
C ALA A 608 7.22 32.24 17.06
N VAL A 609 6.19 31.52 16.64
CA VAL A 609 5.19 30.94 17.54
C VAL A 609 5.49 29.44 17.68
N VAL A 610 5.39 28.88 18.89
CA VAL A 610 5.66 27.46 19.15
C VAL A 610 4.38 26.76 19.60
N ASN A 611 4.33 25.42 19.52
CA ASN A 611 3.21 24.65 20.06
C ASN A 611 3.46 24.21 21.51
N GLN A 612 2.43 23.61 22.16
CA GLN A 612 2.53 23.10 23.53
C GLN A 612 3.57 21.97 23.65
N ALA A 613 3.70 21.11 22.63
CA ALA A 613 4.68 20.02 22.63
C ALA A 613 6.12 20.57 22.67
N PHE A 614 6.40 21.68 21.97
CA PHE A 614 7.68 22.38 22.06
C PHE A 614 7.92 22.92 23.46
N ALA A 615 6.92 23.58 24.05
CA ALA A 615 7.04 24.10 25.41
C ALA A 615 7.28 22.97 26.43
N LYS A 616 6.57 21.88 26.31
CA LYS A 616 6.73 20.70 27.18
C LYS A 616 8.11 20.04 27.05
N ALA A 617 8.64 19.97 25.83
CA ALA A 617 9.94 19.34 25.58
C ALA A 617 11.11 20.17 26.08
N TYR A 618 11.06 21.51 25.89
CA TYR A 618 12.21 22.38 26.08
C TYR A 618 12.04 23.40 27.22
N PHE A 619 10.82 23.63 27.71
CA PHE A 619 10.50 24.59 28.80
C PHE A 619 9.49 23.99 29.77
N PRO A 620 9.74 22.81 30.39
CA PRO A 620 8.71 22.05 31.12
C PRO A 620 8.14 22.79 32.35
N ASN A 621 8.87 23.74 32.91
CA ASN A 621 8.49 24.44 34.14
C ASN A 621 8.38 25.98 33.97
N GLU A 622 8.45 26.47 32.76
CA GLU A 622 8.43 27.93 32.50
C GLU A 622 7.72 28.24 31.17
N SER A 623 7.30 29.51 31.00
CA SER A 623 6.74 29.98 29.75
C SER A 623 7.82 30.07 28.67
N PRO A 624 7.59 29.53 27.44
CA PRO A 624 8.52 29.71 26.34
C PRO A 624 8.50 31.14 25.78
N VAL A 625 7.42 31.93 26.03
CA VAL A 625 7.23 33.28 25.48
C VAL A 625 8.26 34.24 26.08
N GLY A 626 8.95 34.95 25.20
CA GLY A 626 10.06 35.82 25.57
C GLY A 626 11.45 35.17 25.58
N LYS A 627 11.50 33.83 25.51
CA LYS A 627 12.73 33.04 25.32
C LYS A 627 13.13 33.01 23.86
N CYS A 628 14.32 32.46 23.58
CA CYS A 628 14.81 32.33 22.21
C CYS A 628 15.50 31.00 21.94
N PHE A 629 15.64 30.68 20.65
CA PHE A 629 16.40 29.55 20.16
C PHE A 629 17.11 29.93 18.84
N ASN A 630 17.95 29.05 18.32
CA ASN A 630 18.65 29.19 17.05
C ASN A 630 18.56 27.93 16.22
N PHE A 631 18.81 28.04 14.91
CA PHE A 631 19.03 26.89 14.02
C PHE A 631 20.50 26.56 13.77
N ALA A 632 21.44 27.36 14.34
CA ALA A 632 22.86 27.12 14.28
C ALA A 632 23.47 27.27 15.68
N LEU A 633 24.47 26.43 15.98
CA LEU A 633 25.08 26.34 17.31
C LEU A 633 25.80 27.64 17.76
N GLU A 634 26.44 28.33 16.82
CA GLU A 634 27.36 29.46 17.14
C GLU A 634 26.67 30.83 17.17
N LYS A 635 25.38 30.89 16.91
CA LYS A 635 24.65 32.15 16.87
C LYS A 635 24.12 32.52 18.26
N PRO A 636 24.16 33.83 18.61
CA PRO A 636 23.45 34.32 19.77
C PRO A 636 21.94 34.13 19.57
N CYS A 637 21.16 34.38 20.63
CA CYS A 637 19.71 34.36 20.65
C CYS A 637 19.07 35.09 19.43
N GLU A 638 18.75 34.38 18.35
CA GLU A 638 18.37 34.98 17.06
C GLU A 638 16.85 34.99 16.87
N ILE A 639 16.16 33.95 17.33
CA ILE A 639 14.71 33.78 17.08
C ILE A 639 13.98 33.85 18.39
N GLN A 640 13.17 34.90 18.59
CA GLN A 640 12.40 35.11 19.81
C GLN A 640 11.04 34.40 19.72
N ILE A 641 10.66 33.68 20.76
CA ILE A 641 9.33 33.07 20.88
C ILE A 641 8.37 34.14 21.34
N VAL A 642 7.41 34.50 20.48
CA VAL A 642 6.43 35.57 20.77
C VAL A 642 5.05 35.03 21.17
N GLY A 643 4.78 33.76 20.94
CA GLY A 643 3.51 33.14 21.29
C GLY A 643 3.59 31.63 21.38
N MET A 644 2.59 31.05 22.04
CA MET A 644 2.39 29.60 22.13
C MET A 644 0.99 29.24 21.68
N ALA A 645 0.89 28.35 20.67
CA ALA A 645 -0.34 27.83 20.12
C ALA A 645 -0.68 26.43 20.69
N ARG A 646 -1.95 26.03 20.57
CA ARG A 646 -2.39 24.66 20.85
C ARG A 646 -1.66 23.68 19.95
N ASP A 647 -1.52 22.45 20.44
CA ASP A 647 -0.97 21.35 19.68
C ASP A 647 -1.87 20.99 18.48
N ALA A 648 -1.24 20.75 17.32
CA ALA A 648 -1.88 20.25 16.11
C ALA A 648 -1.07 19.10 15.53
N LYS A 649 -1.75 18.10 14.94
CA LYS A 649 -1.13 16.99 14.23
C LYS A 649 -0.44 17.50 12.97
N TYR A 650 0.82 17.13 12.76
CA TYR A 650 1.65 17.66 11.68
C TYR A 650 1.74 16.70 10.49
N THR A 651 2.18 15.46 10.70
CA THR A 651 2.51 14.51 9.62
C THR A 651 1.35 13.57 9.31
N SER A 652 0.80 12.91 10.35
CA SER A 652 -0.35 12.01 10.24
C SER A 652 -1.18 12.02 11.53
N GLN A 653 -2.40 11.46 11.47
CA GLN A 653 -3.24 11.30 12.66
C GLN A 653 -2.65 10.32 13.68
N ARG A 654 -1.82 9.38 13.21
CA ARG A 654 -1.23 8.32 14.03
C ARG A 654 -0.07 8.82 14.89
N ASP A 655 0.74 9.71 14.32
CA ASP A 655 1.98 10.17 14.97
C ASP A 655 1.69 10.99 16.22
N ASP A 656 2.63 10.95 17.17
CA ASP A 656 2.63 11.90 18.27
C ASP A 656 2.80 13.33 17.75
N ILE A 657 2.30 14.30 18.50
CA ILE A 657 2.43 15.70 18.11
C ILE A 657 3.87 16.15 18.41
N PRO A 658 4.65 16.50 17.37
CA PRO A 658 6.04 16.89 17.55
C PRO A 658 6.17 18.33 18.06
N PRO A 659 7.30 18.68 18.70
CA PRO A 659 7.70 20.08 18.87
C PRO A 659 7.64 20.80 17.52
N THR A 660 6.85 21.88 17.44
CA THR A 660 6.60 22.61 16.19
C THR A 660 6.82 24.10 16.37
N VAL A 661 7.48 24.69 15.38
CA VAL A 661 7.79 26.12 15.29
C VAL A 661 7.10 26.70 14.07
N TYR A 662 6.25 27.72 14.25
CA TYR A 662 5.62 28.49 13.18
C TYR A 662 6.42 29.78 12.94
N GLN A 663 6.90 29.99 11.72
CA GLN A 663 7.69 31.16 11.31
C GLN A 663 6.97 31.98 10.25
N SER A 664 7.14 33.30 10.29
CA SER A 664 6.66 34.18 9.21
C SER A 664 7.38 33.88 7.89
N TRP A 665 6.62 33.69 6.84
CA TRP A 665 7.13 33.55 5.48
C TRP A 665 7.95 34.78 5.02
N ARG A 666 7.58 35.96 5.48
CA ARG A 666 8.27 37.22 5.15
C ARG A 666 9.70 37.27 5.73
N GLN A 667 9.96 36.46 6.78
CA GLN A 667 11.31 36.31 7.35
C GLN A 667 12.08 35.14 6.75
N ASN A 668 11.44 34.32 5.90
CA ASN A 668 12.02 33.09 5.36
C ASN A 668 11.56 32.87 3.91
N LEU A 669 11.83 33.81 3.00
CA LEU A 669 11.37 33.77 1.61
C LEU A 669 11.86 32.52 0.87
N GLU A 670 13.10 32.06 1.12
CA GLU A 670 13.62 30.83 0.52
C GLU A 670 12.76 29.61 0.84
N ARG A 671 12.21 29.54 2.06
CA ARG A 671 11.34 28.45 2.48
C ARG A 671 9.90 28.62 2.00
N ALA A 672 9.54 29.80 1.51
CA ALA A 672 8.23 30.12 0.94
C ALA A 672 8.21 30.00 -0.60
N SER A 673 9.30 29.56 -1.22
CA SER A 673 9.41 29.33 -2.67
C SER A 673 8.34 28.38 -3.20
N ARG A 674 8.00 27.33 -2.42
CA ARG A 674 6.86 26.45 -2.63
C ARG A 674 5.85 26.63 -1.52
N ALA A 675 4.56 26.72 -1.87
CA ALA A 675 3.49 26.96 -0.93
C ALA A 675 2.26 26.09 -1.21
N VAL A 676 1.63 25.64 -0.14
CA VAL A 676 0.27 25.08 -0.18
C VAL A 676 -0.67 26.14 0.31
N PHE A 677 -1.54 26.63 -0.57
CA PHE A 677 -2.60 27.56 -0.19
C PHE A 677 -3.71 26.80 0.52
N GLU A 678 -4.17 27.30 1.66
CA GLU A 678 -5.30 26.81 2.42
C GLU A 678 -6.38 27.88 2.48
N ILE A 679 -7.49 27.60 1.85
CA ILE A 679 -8.62 28.53 1.69
C ILE A 679 -9.80 28.03 2.50
N ARG A 680 -10.21 28.79 3.52
CA ARG A 680 -11.43 28.52 4.27
C ARG A 680 -12.62 29.10 3.50
N THR A 681 -13.66 28.29 3.39
CA THR A 681 -14.86 28.60 2.61
C THR A 681 -16.11 28.58 3.49
N THR A 682 -17.14 29.36 3.10
CA THR A 682 -18.44 29.39 3.81
C THR A 682 -19.33 28.18 3.49
N GLY A 683 -19.00 27.42 2.43
CA GLY A 683 -19.76 26.26 1.97
C GLY A 683 -18.84 25.13 1.48
N ASP A 684 -19.34 24.31 0.54
CA ASP A 684 -18.55 23.21 -0.04
C ASP A 684 -17.28 23.75 -0.73
N PRO A 685 -16.08 23.40 -0.23
CA PRO A 685 -14.84 23.89 -0.79
C PRO A 685 -14.61 23.42 -2.24
N THR A 686 -15.14 22.27 -2.64
CA THR A 686 -14.96 21.73 -3.99
C THR A 686 -15.63 22.57 -5.07
N ALA A 687 -16.71 23.26 -4.74
CA ALA A 687 -17.42 24.16 -5.64
C ALA A 687 -16.58 25.39 -6.05
N LEU A 688 -15.60 25.78 -5.21
CA LEU A 688 -14.74 26.94 -5.47
C LEU A 688 -13.47 26.59 -6.28
N ALA A 689 -13.22 25.32 -6.60
CA ALA A 689 -12.03 24.93 -7.35
C ALA A 689 -11.92 25.60 -8.74
N GLY A 690 -13.04 25.80 -9.44
CA GLY A 690 -13.10 26.51 -10.72
C GLY A 690 -12.80 28.01 -10.59
N PRO A 691 -13.59 28.75 -9.78
CA PRO A 691 -13.33 30.17 -9.50
C PRO A 691 -11.91 30.47 -9.01
N ILE A 692 -11.36 29.64 -8.12
CA ILE A 692 -9.99 29.79 -7.60
C ILE A 692 -8.96 29.59 -8.71
N ARG A 693 -9.16 28.61 -9.60
CA ARG A 693 -8.26 28.43 -10.75
C ARG A 693 -8.26 29.63 -11.67
N GLU A 694 -9.43 30.24 -11.91
CA GLU A 694 -9.51 31.43 -12.74
C GLU A 694 -8.87 32.64 -12.06
N ALA A 695 -9.12 32.89 -10.78
CA ALA A 695 -8.47 33.94 -10.01
C ALA A 695 -6.93 33.83 -10.05
N MET A 696 -6.39 32.62 -9.94
CA MET A 696 -4.93 32.42 -10.03
C MET A 696 -4.40 32.60 -11.46
N ARG A 697 -5.15 32.23 -12.49
CA ARG A 697 -4.79 32.52 -13.90
C ARG A 697 -4.68 34.02 -14.19
N GLU A 698 -5.49 34.84 -13.54
CA GLU A 698 -5.39 36.31 -13.65
C GLU A 698 -4.14 36.84 -12.92
N VAL A 699 -3.61 36.11 -11.91
CA VAL A 699 -2.35 36.46 -11.26
C VAL A 699 -1.16 36.17 -12.16
N ASP A 700 -1.05 34.92 -12.63
CA ASP A 700 -0.08 34.48 -13.64
C ASP A 700 -0.58 33.22 -14.36
N SER A 701 -0.81 33.31 -15.66
CA SER A 701 -1.28 32.21 -16.50
C SER A 701 -0.27 31.06 -16.67
N ASN A 702 1.01 31.30 -16.40
CA ASN A 702 2.08 30.29 -16.45
C ASN A 702 2.29 29.55 -15.14
N LEU A 703 1.62 29.98 -14.04
CA LEU A 703 1.75 29.37 -12.73
C LEU A 703 0.68 28.28 -12.55
N PRO A 704 1.02 27.01 -12.73
CA PRO A 704 0.05 25.94 -12.62
C PRO A 704 -0.34 25.67 -11.17
N LEU A 705 -1.64 25.46 -10.95
CA LEU A 705 -2.13 24.92 -9.68
C LEU A 705 -2.10 23.39 -9.75
N SER A 706 -1.49 22.78 -8.76
CA SER A 706 -1.46 21.34 -8.65
C SER A 706 -2.19 20.85 -7.38
N ASN A 707 -2.57 19.59 -7.36
CA ASN A 707 -3.12 18.90 -6.18
C ASN A 707 -4.29 19.64 -5.51
N ILE A 708 -5.27 20.14 -6.28
CA ILE A 708 -6.48 20.77 -5.69
C ILE A 708 -7.27 19.68 -4.95
N ARG A 709 -7.44 19.84 -3.64
CA ARG A 709 -8.08 18.89 -2.74
C ARG A 709 -8.64 19.57 -1.48
N THR A 710 -9.51 18.91 -0.77
CA THR A 710 -9.94 19.40 0.56
C THR A 710 -8.96 18.93 1.65
N GLN A 711 -8.90 19.64 2.78
CA GLN A 711 -8.12 19.21 3.94
C GLN A 711 -8.62 17.86 4.51
N VAL A 712 -9.91 17.58 4.38
CA VAL A 712 -10.48 16.26 4.75
C VAL A 712 -9.94 15.17 3.84
N GLN A 713 -9.89 15.42 2.51
CA GLN A 713 -9.27 14.47 1.57
C GLN A 713 -7.78 14.27 1.87
N GLN A 714 -7.05 15.34 2.21
CA GLN A 714 -5.65 15.27 2.62
C GLN A 714 -5.47 14.39 3.87
N ALA A 715 -6.28 14.61 4.89
CA ALA A 715 -6.28 13.80 6.10
C ALA A 715 -6.64 12.33 5.83
N ASP A 716 -7.60 12.09 4.93
CA ASP A 716 -8.01 10.74 4.51
C ASP A 716 -6.90 10.01 3.74
N GLN A 717 -6.06 10.72 2.99
CA GLN A 717 -4.90 10.13 2.28
C GLN A 717 -3.87 9.57 3.25
N THR A 718 -3.67 10.19 4.41
CA THR A 718 -2.75 9.66 5.44
C THR A 718 -3.21 8.34 6.05
N LEU A 719 -4.51 8.01 5.93
CA LEU A 719 -5.11 6.76 6.39
C LEU A 719 -5.41 5.77 5.25
N ALA A 720 -4.86 6.01 4.06
CA ALA A 720 -5.18 5.21 2.87
C ALA A 720 -4.80 3.74 3.04
N ILE A 721 -3.64 3.46 3.65
CA ILE A 721 -3.14 2.11 3.91
C ILE A 721 -4.06 1.38 4.90
N GLU A 722 -4.34 1.99 6.06
CA GLU A 722 -5.23 1.42 7.08
C GLU A 722 -6.64 1.16 6.53
N ARG A 723 -7.14 2.09 5.74
CA ARG A 723 -8.46 1.97 5.08
C ARG A 723 -8.49 0.82 4.08
N MET A 724 -7.44 0.68 3.26
CA MET A 724 -7.30 -0.42 2.31
C MET A 724 -7.30 -1.77 3.05
N PHE A 725 -6.48 -1.91 4.10
CA PHE A 725 -6.42 -3.14 4.89
C PHE A 725 -7.73 -3.46 5.59
N ALA A 726 -8.37 -2.47 6.23
CA ALA A 726 -9.67 -2.65 6.87
C ALA A 726 -10.73 -3.13 5.88
N LYS A 727 -10.79 -2.54 4.67
CA LYS A 727 -11.73 -2.95 3.61
C LYS A 727 -11.44 -4.36 3.10
N LEU A 728 -10.16 -4.69 2.82
CA LEU A 728 -9.77 -6.01 2.32
C LEU A 728 -10.02 -7.11 3.35
N LEU A 729 -9.59 -6.91 4.61
CA LEU A 729 -9.86 -7.89 5.65
C LEU A 729 -11.36 -8.07 5.90
N THR A 730 -12.14 -6.99 5.83
CA THR A 730 -13.61 -7.07 5.95
C THR A 730 -14.21 -7.89 4.81
N LEU A 731 -13.79 -7.63 3.57
CA LEU A 731 -14.25 -8.40 2.40
C LEU A 731 -13.90 -9.88 2.55
N PHE A 732 -12.65 -10.20 2.89
CA PHE A 732 -12.21 -11.60 3.04
C PHE A 732 -12.85 -12.27 4.27
N GLY A 733 -13.06 -11.55 5.36
CA GLY A 733 -13.79 -12.03 6.53
C GLY A 733 -15.25 -12.37 6.20
N LEU A 734 -15.93 -11.52 5.42
CA LEU A 734 -17.29 -11.78 4.94
C LEU A 734 -17.36 -12.97 3.99
N ILE A 735 -16.40 -13.11 3.07
CA ILE A 735 -16.30 -14.28 2.19
C ILE A 735 -16.07 -15.54 3.03
N ALA A 736 -15.16 -15.52 3.99
CA ALA A 736 -14.90 -16.64 4.90
C ALA A 736 -16.13 -17.02 5.70
N GLN A 737 -16.89 -16.05 6.22
CA GLN A 737 -18.14 -16.25 6.93
C GLN A 737 -19.22 -16.90 6.05
N GLN A 738 -19.40 -16.42 4.82
CA GLN A 738 -20.36 -17.01 3.88
C GLN A 738 -19.96 -18.46 3.53
N LEU A 739 -18.69 -18.71 3.29
CA LEU A 739 -18.19 -20.05 3.02
C LEU A 739 -18.38 -20.98 4.22
N ALA A 740 -18.15 -20.52 5.46
CA ALA A 740 -18.39 -21.29 6.68
C ALA A 740 -19.90 -21.60 6.87
N ALA A 741 -20.76 -20.65 6.58
CA ALA A 741 -22.23 -20.85 6.63
C ALA A 741 -22.68 -21.91 5.59
N ILE A 742 -22.14 -21.87 4.37
CA ILE A 742 -22.41 -22.86 3.31
C ILE A 742 -21.92 -24.25 3.75
N GLY A 743 -20.73 -24.35 4.32
CA GLY A 743 -20.15 -25.60 4.84
C GLY A 743 -21.00 -26.22 5.95
N LEU A 744 -21.38 -25.40 6.93
CA LEU A 744 -22.24 -25.83 8.02
C LEU A 744 -23.62 -26.29 7.50
N TYR A 745 -24.24 -25.49 6.60
CA TYR A 745 -25.48 -25.88 5.95
C TYR A 745 -25.35 -27.23 5.23
N GLY A 746 -24.28 -27.44 4.44
CA GLY A 746 -24.01 -28.66 3.71
C GLY A 746 -23.92 -29.90 4.62
N VAL A 747 -23.15 -29.78 5.71
CA VAL A 747 -22.96 -30.86 6.69
C VAL A 747 -24.26 -31.15 7.44
N MET A 748 -25.03 -30.14 7.83
CA MET A 748 -26.31 -30.33 8.50
C MET A 748 -27.40 -30.88 7.61
N ALA A 749 -27.47 -30.41 6.35
CA ALA A 749 -28.41 -30.98 5.36
C ALA A 749 -28.14 -32.46 5.09
N TYR A 750 -26.86 -32.85 5.03
CA TYR A 750 -26.47 -34.24 4.89
C TYR A 750 -26.80 -35.07 6.13
N ALA A 751 -26.50 -34.58 7.33
CA ALA A 751 -26.83 -35.27 8.59
C ALA A 751 -28.36 -35.52 8.71
N VAL A 752 -29.17 -34.58 8.30
CA VAL A 752 -30.64 -34.72 8.23
C VAL A 752 -31.06 -35.81 7.20
N SER A 753 -30.50 -35.77 5.99
CA SER A 753 -30.78 -36.73 4.94
C SER A 753 -30.44 -38.17 5.33
N GLN A 754 -29.34 -38.39 6.03
CA GLN A 754 -28.92 -39.71 6.54
C GLN A 754 -29.85 -40.26 7.63
N ARG A 755 -30.50 -39.38 8.40
CA ARG A 755 -31.38 -39.75 9.50
C ARG A 755 -32.85 -39.57 9.18
N THR A 756 -33.21 -39.46 7.87
CA THR A 756 -34.61 -39.20 7.46
C THR A 756 -35.53 -40.31 7.95
N HIS A 757 -35.12 -41.59 7.88
CA HIS A 757 -35.89 -42.75 8.38
C HIS A 757 -36.04 -42.70 9.91
N GLU A 758 -34.97 -42.46 10.65
CA GLU A 758 -35.00 -42.29 12.12
C GLU A 758 -35.93 -41.17 12.56
N ILE A 759 -35.83 -40.00 11.87
CA ILE A 759 -36.71 -38.85 12.11
C ILE A 759 -38.18 -39.22 11.78
N GLY A 760 -38.40 -39.93 10.69
CA GLY A 760 -39.74 -40.41 10.29
C GLY A 760 -40.37 -41.32 11.36
N ILE A 761 -39.62 -42.30 11.87
CA ILE A 761 -40.09 -43.19 12.95
C ILE A 761 -40.40 -42.39 14.22
N ARG A 762 -39.52 -41.44 14.63
CA ARG A 762 -39.76 -40.62 15.80
C ARG A 762 -41.01 -39.74 15.66
N MET A 763 -41.23 -39.20 14.45
CA MET A 763 -42.42 -38.39 14.16
C MET A 763 -43.68 -39.26 14.12
N ALA A 764 -43.63 -40.49 13.58
CA ALA A 764 -44.73 -41.45 13.61
C ALA A 764 -45.09 -41.89 15.04
N LEU A 765 -44.10 -41.94 15.96
CA LEU A 765 -44.28 -42.23 17.38
C LEU A 765 -44.68 -41.00 18.20
N GLY A 766 -45.04 -39.87 17.57
CA GLY A 766 -45.58 -38.71 18.24
C GLY A 766 -44.55 -37.66 18.68
N ALA A 767 -43.29 -37.73 18.18
CA ALA A 767 -42.30 -36.66 18.49
C ALA A 767 -42.76 -35.32 17.92
N ASP A 768 -42.73 -34.28 18.75
CA ASP A 768 -43.06 -32.90 18.39
C ASP A 768 -42.02 -32.36 17.38
N ARG A 769 -42.52 -31.66 16.36
CA ARG A 769 -41.71 -31.00 15.33
C ARG A 769 -40.63 -30.07 15.95
N ARG A 770 -40.94 -29.43 17.07
CA ARG A 770 -40.03 -28.55 17.80
C ARG A 770 -38.86 -29.33 18.41
N ARG A 771 -39.09 -30.58 18.88
CA ARG A 771 -37.99 -31.43 19.41
C ARG A 771 -37.04 -31.87 18.32
N VAL A 772 -37.54 -32.24 17.14
CA VAL A 772 -36.72 -32.59 15.97
C VAL A 772 -35.90 -31.40 15.50
N LEU A 773 -36.51 -30.21 15.37
CA LEU A 773 -35.85 -28.98 15.00
C LEU A 773 -34.71 -28.65 15.98
N MET A 774 -34.99 -28.68 17.31
CA MET A 774 -34.02 -28.37 18.36
C MET A 774 -32.85 -29.37 18.37
N MET A 775 -33.10 -30.65 18.09
CA MET A 775 -32.03 -31.68 17.98
C MET A 775 -31.03 -31.33 16.89
N VAL A 776 -31.51 -30.96 15.69
CA VAL A 776 -30.67 -30.64 14.55
C VAL A 776 -29.90 -29.33 14.82
N VAL A 777 -30.60 -28.29 15.31
CA VAL A 777 -29.99 -26.99 15.64
C VAL A 777 -28.92 -27.15 16.73
N ARG A 778 -29.19 -27.92 17.78
CA ARG A 778 -28.22 -28.15 18.86
C ARG A 778 -26.94 -28.80 18.36
N GLU A 779 -27.03 -29.78 17.44
CA GLU A 779 -25.84 -30.44 16.87
C GLU A 779 -24.99 -29.45 16.06
N GLY A 780 -25.59 -28.62 15.20
CA GLY A 780 -24.87 -27.61 14.42
C GLY A 780 -24.28 -26.50 15.28
N MET A 781 -25.06 -26.03 16.29
CA MET A 781 -24.58 -25.00 17.20
C MET A 781 -23.44 -25.48 18.12
N ALA A 782 -23.42 -26.77 18.51
CA ALA A 782 -22.30 -27.33 19.27
C ALA A 782 -20.97 -27.25 18.50
N LEU A 783 -21.00 -27.60 17.18
CA LEU A 783 -19.81 -27.48 16.32
C LEU A 783 -19.38 -26.01 16.17
N THR A 784 -20.34 -25.12 16.03
CA THR A 784 -20.10 -23.68 15.92
C THR A 784 -19.47 -23.12 17.20
N VAL A 785 -19.98 -23.46 18.38
CA VAL A 785 -19.45 -23.01 19.66
C VAL A 785 -17.99 -23.49 19.84
N VAL A 786 -17.71 -24.77 19.54
CA VAL A 786 -16.35 -25.31 19.59
C VAL A 786 -15.44 -24.53 18.65
N GLY A 787 -15.88 -24.27 17.41
CA GLY A 787 -15.14 -23.48 16.42
C GLY A 787 -14.90 -22.03 16.88
N ILE A 788 -15.91 -21.40 17.48
CA ILE A 788 -15.77 -20.04 18.05
C ILE A 788 -14.74 -20.03 19.17
N VAL A 789 -14.81 -20.96 20.11
CA VAL A 789 -13.86 -21.04 21.25
C VAL A 789 -12.42 -21.22 20.74
N ILE A 790 -12.20 -22.14 19.80
CA ILE A 790 -10.87 -22.37 19.21
C ILE A 790 -10.42 -21.13 18.44
N GLY A 791 -11.31 -20.50 17.65
CA GLY A 791 -11.01 -19.28 16.90
C GLY A 791 -10.66 -18.09 17.81
N LEU A 792 -11.40 -17.90 18.91
CA LEU A 792 -11.10 -16.87 19.91
C LEU A 792 -9.75 -17.10 20.60
N ALA A 793 -9.46 -18.36 20.99
CA ALA A 793 -8.16 -18.74 21.58
C ALA A 793 -7.02 -18.53 20.57
N GLY A 794 -7.23 -18.90 19.30
CA GLY A 794 -6.27 -18.69 18.21
C GLY A 794 -6.01 -17.20 17.94
N ALA A 795 -7.07 -16.38 17.89
CA ALA A 795 -6.94 -14.93 17.72
C ALA A 795 -6.19 -14.28 18.89
N TYR A 796 -6.51 -14.68 20.12
CA TYR A 796 -5.82 -14.23 21.33
C TYR A 796 -4.32 -14.57 21.30
N ALA A 797 -3.96 -15.80 20.94
CA ALA A 797 -2.58 -16.25 20.81
C ALA A 797 -1.85 -15.49 19.69
N LEU A 798 -2.48 -15.37 18.50
CA LEU A 798 -1.89 -14.68 17.35
C LEU A 798 -1.57 -13.22 17.67
N MET A 799 -2.50 -12.51 18.33
CA MET A 799 -2.30 -11.10 18.73
C MET A 799 -1.24 -10.93 19.83
N THR A 800 -0.91 -11.99 20.55
CA THR A 800 0.16 -11.96 21.56
C THR A 800 1.54 -12.15 20.94
N TYR A 801 1.65 -12.98 19.91
CA TYR A 801 2.94 -13.32 19.28
C TYR A 801 3.33 -12.44 18.11
N LEU A 802 2.37 -11.83 17.40
CA LEU A 802 2.64 -10.99 16.25
C LEU A 802 2.69 -9.50 16.65
N GLN A 803 3.87 -9.02 17.06
CA GLN A 803 4.13 -7.60 17.34
C GLN A 803 3.77 -6.70 16.15
N THR A 804 4.04 -7.14 14.93
CA THR A 804 3.69 -6.44 13.68
C THR A 804 2.21 -6.12 13.56
N LEU A 805 1.32 -7.01 14.03
CA LEU A 805 -0.13 -6.77 14.03
C LEU A 805 -0.53 -5.73 15.09
N THR A 806 0.16 -5.69 16.23
CA THR A 806 -0.12 -4.71 17.29
C THR A 806 0.33 -3.31 16.89
N GLU A 807 1.38 -3.19 16.08
CA GLU A 807 1.83 -1.91 15.53
C GLU A 807 0.83 -1.31 14.52
N LEU A 808 0.02 -2.12 13.86
CA LEU A 808 -1.06 -1.65 12.99
C LEU A 808 -2.28 -1.13 13.78
N LEU A 809 -2.41 -1.46 15.07
CA LEU A 809 -3.54 -1.02 15.89
C LEU A 809 -3.28 0.38 16.48
N PHE A 810 -4.32 1.20 16.57
CA PHE A 810 -4.28 2.52 17.17
C PHE A 810 -5.47 2.74 18.10
N GLY A 811 -5.20 3.08 19.36
CA GLY A 811 -6.25 3.35 20.34
C GLY A 811 -7.17 2.14 20.63
N VAL A 812 -6.75 0.94 20.23
CA VAL A 812 -7.46 -0.33 20.46
C VAL A 812 -6.49 -1.32 21.07
N GLN A 813 -6.89 -1.93 22.15
CA GLN A 813 -6.11 -3.05 22.70
C GLN A 813 -6.27 -4.26 21.75
N ALA A 814 -5.17 -4.96 21.49
CA ALA A 814 -5.18 -6.18 20.67
C ALA A 814 -6.17 -7.26 21.20
N ARG A 815 -6.56 -7.14 22.48
CA ARG A 815 -7.51 -8.02 23.20
C ARG A 815 -8.82 -7.34 23.52
N ASP A 816 -9.33 -6.50 22.62
CA ASP A 816 -10.57 -5.75 22.84
C ASP A 816 -11.79 -6.67 23.04
N PRO A 817 -12.37 -6.76 24.25
CA PRO A 817 -13.43 -7.72 24.56
C PRO A 817 -14.70 -7.49 23.73
N TRP A 818 -15.00 -6.22 23.39
CA TRP A 818 -16.20 -5.88 22.63
C TRP A 818 -16.13 -6.41 21.20
N THR A 819 -14.98 -6.34 20.54
CA THR A 819 -14.77 -6.92 19.23
C THR A 819 -14.92 -8.44 19.27
N PHE A 820 -14.31 -9.10 20.27
CA PHE A 820 -14.39 -10.57 20.43
C PHE A 820 -15.83 -11.03 20.64
N VAL A 821 -16.58 -10.38 21.53
CA VAL A 821 -17.98 -10.72 21.82
C VAL A 821 -18.87 -10.46 20.61
N THR A 822 -18.74 -9.30 19.96
CA THR A 822 -19.56 -8.93 18.81
C THR A 822 -19.41 -9.93 17.66
N ILE A 823 -18.18 -10.34 17.36
CA ILE A 823 -17.90 -11.31 16.29
C ILE A 823 -18.41 -12.69 16.66
N ALA A 824 -18.23 -13.13 17.91
CA ALA A 824 -18.77 -14.41 18.40
C ALA A 824 -20.30 -14.47 18.27
N VAL A 825 -21.01 -13.40 18.67
CA VAL A 825 -22.46 -13.29 18.55
C VAL A 825 -22.91 -13.27 17.08
N LEU A 826 -22.25 -12.47 16.24
CA LEU A 826 -22.54 -12.38 14.81
C LEU A 826 -22.42 -13.76 14.12
N LEU A 827 -21.31 -14.46 14.36
CA LEU A 827 -21.11 -15.80 13.81
C LEU A 827 -22.11 -16.82 14.35
N GLY A 828 -22.42 -16.75 15.65
CA GLY A 828 -23.45 -17.57 16.26
C GLY A 828 -24.81 -17.38 15.61
N LEU A 829 -25.21 -16.14 15.31
CA LEU A 829 -26.46 -15.82 14.62
C LEU A 829 -26.47 -16.35 13.18
N VAL A 830 -25.39 -16.17 12.42
CA VAL A 830 -25.27 -16.68 11.04
C VAL A 830 -25.33 -18.21 11.02
N ALA A 831 -24.63 -18.87 11.95
CA ALA A 831 -24.67 -20.33 12.08
C ALA A 831 -26.07 -20.84 12.47
N LEU A 832 -26.77 -20.14 13.35
CA LEU A 832 -28.14 -20.45 13.71
C LEU A 832 -29.05 -20.42 12.47
N VAL A 833 -28.95 -19.37 11.65
CA VAL A 833 -29.71 -19.25 10.40
C VAL A 833 -29.36 -20.40 9.43
N ALA A 834 -28.05 -20.70 9.29
CA ALA A 834 -27.58 -21.79 8.44
C ALA A 834 -28.10 -23.17 8.89
N CYS A 835 -28.27 -23.40 10.21
CA CYS A 835 -28.83 -24.66 10.76
C CYS A 835 -30.36 -24.72 10.67
N LEU A 836 -31.06 -23.58 10.76
CA LEU A 836 -32.55 -23.55 10.77
C LEU A 836 -33.14 -24.02 9.44
N VAL A 837 -32.50 -23.77 8.30
CA VAL A 837 -33.02 -24.18 7.00
C VAL A 837 -33.10 -25.73 6.83
N PRO A 838 -32.00 -26.49 7.09
CA PRO A 838 -32.05 -27.95 7.07
C PRO A 838 -32.96 -28.52 8.18
N ALA A 839 -32.95 -27.90 9.38
CA ALA A 839 -33.80 -28.33 10.49
C ALA A 839 -35.30 -28.19 10.16
N ARG A 840 -35.73 -27.11 9.49
CA ARG A 840 -37.11 -26.94 9.02
C ARG A 840 -37.45 -27.94 7.91
N ARG A 841 -36.49 -28.32 7.05
CA ARG A 841 -36.74 -29.39 6.05
C ARG A 841 -36.93 -30.73 6.73
N ALA A 842 -36.18 -31.05 7.78
CA ALA A 842 -36.34 -32.25 8.59
C ALA A 842 -37.74 -32.39 9.21
N THR A 843 -38.35 -31.28 9.66
CA THR A 843 -39.70 -31.27 10.27
C THR A 843 -40.84 -31.40 9.25
N LYS A 844 -40.57 -31.31 7.93
CA LYS A 844 -41.55 -31.45 6.85
C LYS A 844 -41.56 -32.86 6.22
N VAL A 845 -40.73 -33.78 6.75
CA VAL A 845 -40.70 -35.16 6.26
C VAL A 845 -42.04 -35.84 6.60
N ASP A 846 -42.72 -36.38 5.57
CA ASP A 846 -43.95 -37.17 5.75
C ASP A 846 -43.60 -38.55 6.32
N PRO A 847 -44.12 -38.91 7.52
CA PRO A 847 -43.84 -40.20 8.15
C PRO A 847 -44.22 -41.39 7.27
N LEU A 848 -45.29 -41.29 6.46
CA LEU A 848 -45.74 -42.36 5.58
C LEU A 848 -44.77 -42.59 4.41
N THR A 849 -44.21 -41.51 3.84
CA THR A 849 -43.22 -41.63 2.77
C THR A 849 -41.87 -42.12 3.30
N ALA A 850 -41.47 -41.73 4.52
CA ALA A 850 -40.23 -42.15 5.18
C ALA A 850 -40.24 -43.67 5.54
N LEU A 851 -41.40 -44.28 5.78
CA LEU A 851 -41.57 -45.71 6.08
C LEU A 851 -41.74 -46.56 4.82
N ARG A 852 -42.08 -45.94 3.66
CA ARG A 852 -42.29 -46.67 2.37
C ARG A 852 -40.99 -46.82 1.54
N TYR A 853 -39.93 -46.17 1.90
CA TYR A 853 -38.63 -46.32 1.22
C TYR A 853 -37.88 -47.54 1.80
N GLU A 854 -38.35 -48.76 1.46
CA GLU A 854 -37.57 -50.03 1.46
C GLU A 854 -36.84 -50.22 0.12
#